data_5af288b0486a33aa2d3381c15e052a96
#
_entry.id   5af288b0486a33aa2d3381c15e052a96
#
_cell.length_a   1.000
_cell.length_b   1.000
_cell.length_c   1.000
_cell.angle_alpha   90.00
_cell.angle_beta   90.00
_cell.angle_gamma   90.00
#
_symmetry.space_group_name_H-M   'P 1'
#
loop_
_entity.id
_entity.type
_entity.pdbx_description
1 polymer ?
#
loop_
_entity_poly.entity_id
_entity_poly.type
_entity_poly.pdbx_seq_one_letter_code
_entity_poly.pdbx_strand_id
1 'polypeptide(L)'
;MSQITPEIVESHGLSPEEYERVLHALGREPNTVELGIFSVMWSEHCSYKSSRLHLKKLPTEAPWVICGPGENAGVIDIGDGQAAIFKMESHNHPSYIEPYQGAATGVGGILRDVFTMGARPIANANALRFGRPEHPKMQHLVKGVVAGIGGYGNCVGVPTVAGETNFHPAYDGNILVNAMTVGVADADKIFYSAATGVGNPIVYVGSKTGRDGIHGATMASADFGEDADAKRPTVQVGDPFTEKLLIEACLELMATDAIVAIQDMGAAGLTSSSVEMATNGKAGIRLDMNMVPCREEGMTPYEMMLSESQERMLMVLKPGKEPMAEAIFRKWELDFAVIGEVTDTGHMVLEWNGEVVCDIPLGPLAADAPLYDRPYLSKEEYKAWAQIKPLGEVPESTDIGADLLKLMATPNLASKRWIYEQYDSQVGADTLQTGGDAGVVRVHGTRKALAITTDCTPRYVYADPYEGGKQAIAEAYRNLCAVGARPLAVTNCLNFANPQRPEIMAQLVHALEGMGDACRALDFPIVSGNVSLYNESKATGGGSAILPTPAIGGVGIIDDYSRMMTMGFKNDGDAIYLVAPDFWAKPDPTRSHLGKSRWLLDVMGRDEGRAPPVDLQAELGVGLIVRNLIAAGLVNAVHDISDGGLAVALAEMALKGGIGATVMQDKAYTPAQWWFGEDQARYVVTVSDTDIDAFNAILAEGPESEAASLIGFQRIGTVGGEAVLDVALSDLRAANDHFFAEWMEG
;
A
#
# COMPACT_ATOMS: atom_id res chain seq x y z
N MET A 1 -16.15 -35.47 21.90
CA MET A 1 -16.03 -34.47 20.82
C MET A 1 -17.43 -33.94 20.56
N SER A 2 -17.62 -32.62 20.53
CA SER A 2 -18.91 -32.01 20.15
C SER A 2 -19.16 -32.28 18.66
N GLN A 3 -20.38 -32.72 18.34
CA GLN A 3 -20.81 -32.97 16.97
C GLN A 3 -20.80 -31.64 16.19
N ILE A 4 -20.18 -31.61 15.02
CA ILE A 4 -20.20 -30.43 14.13
C ILE A 4 -21.61 -30.30 13.56
N THR A 5 -22.27 -29.17 13.84
CA THR A 5 -23.61 -28.86 13.32
C THR A 5 -23.51 -27.84 12.17
N PRO A 6 -24.53 -27.70 11.31
CA PRO A 6 -24.56 -26.68 10.26
C PRO A 6 -24.33 -25.25 10.80
N GLU A 7 -24.86 -24.94 12.01
CA GLU A 7 -24.67 -23.64 12.65
C GLU A 7 -23.20 -23.39 13.07
N ILE A 8 -22.52 -24.47 13.51
CA ILE A 8 -21.08 -24.40 13.81
C ILE A 8 -20.29 -24.13 12.52
N VAL A 9 -20.61 -24.81 11.41
CA VAL A 9 -19.97 -24.59 10.10
C VAL A 9 -20.17 -23.15 9.63
N GLU A 10 -21.39 -22.64 9.70
CA GLU A 10 -21.72 -21.26 9.33
C GLU A 10 -20.98 -20.25 10.22
N SER A 11 -20.90 -20.49 11.54
CA SER A 11 -20.18 -19.62 12.47
C SER A 11 -18.68 -19.57 12.20
N HIS A 12 -18.13 -20.57 11.53
CA HIS A 12 -16.74 -20.62 11.04
C HIS A 12 -16.57 -20.00 9.64
N GLY A 13 -17.62 -19.41 9.05
CA GLY A 13 -17.56 -18.72 7.76
C GLY A 13 -17.39 -19.66 6.55
N LEU A 14 -17.64 -20.96 6.72
CA LEU A 14 -17.60 -21.93 5.64
C LEU A 14 -19.01 -22.10 5.01
N SER A 15 -19.06 -22.09 3.68
CA SER A 15 -20.27 -22.45 2.97
C SER A 15 -20.56 -23.97 3.05
N PRO A 16 -21.81 -24.41 2.83
CA PRO A 16 -22.11 -25.84 2.75
C PRO A 16 -21.25 -26.58 1.73
N GLU A 17 -20.97 -25.97 0.57
CA GLU A 17 -20.12 -26.56 -0.47
C GLU A 17 -18.67 -26.66 -0.02
N GLU A 18 -18.15 -25.66 0.70
CA GLU A 18 -16.81 -25.70 1.25
C GLU A 18 -16.71 -26.79 2.33
N TYR A 19 -17.74 -26.94 3.18
CA TYR A 19 -17.77 -28.02 4.18
C TYR A 19 -17.76 -29.41 3.56
N GLU A 20 -18.52 -29.63 2.47
CA GLU A 20 -18.47 -30.89 1.71
C GLU A 20 -17.05 -31.18 1.18
N ARG A 21 -16.33 -30.14 0.75
CA ARG A 21 -14.92 -30.29 0.34
C ARG A 21 -14.02 -30.65 1.52
N VAL A 22 -14.27 -30.11 2.74
CA VAL A 22 -13.54 -30.52 3.95
C VAL A 22 -13.76 -32.00 4.24
N LEU A 23 -15.02 -32.49 4.20
CA LEU A 23 -15.34 -33.89 4.39
C LEU A 23 -14.62 -34.80 3.38
N HIS A 24 -14.57 -34.35 2.11
CA HIS A 24 -13.86 -35.09 1.05
C HIS A 24 -12.34 -35.12 1.31
N ALA A 25 -11.77 -33.99 1.69
CA ALA A 25 -10.31 -33.86 1.96
C ALA A 25 -9.85 -34.74 3.11
N LEU A 26 -10.66 -34.84 4.17
CA LEU A 26 -10.34 -35.64 5.36
C LEU A 26 -10.80 -37.09 5.23
N GLY A 27 -11.79 -37.40 4.39
CA GLY A 27 -12.45 -38.70 4.34
C GLY A 27 -13.25 -39.05 5.62
N ARG A 28 -13.48 -38.08 6.49
CA ARG A 28 -14.20 -38.16 7.76
C ARG A 28 -14.70 -36.80 8.19
N GLU A 29 -15.53 -36.74 9.22
CA GLU A 29 -15.87 -35.48 9.87
C GLU A 29 -14.64 -34.85 10.54
N PRO A 30 -14.45 -33.51 10.41
CA PRO A 30 -13.42 -32.80 11.14
C PRO A 30 -13.76 -32.72 12.62
N ASN A 31 -12.76 -32.60 13.48
CA ASN A 31 -12.96 -32.09 14.82
C ASN A 31 -12.93 -30.56 14.84
N THR A 32 -13.14 -29.93 16.00
CA THR A 32 -13.21 -28.47 16.13
C THR A 32 -11.90 -27.76 15.74
N VAL A 33 -10.75 -28.36 16.07
CA VAL A 33 -9.42 -27.80 15.73
C VAL A 33 -9.24 -27.81 14.22
N GLU A 34 -9.52 -28.92 13.59
CA GLU A 34 -9.42 -29.08 12.13
C GLU A 34 -10.38 -28.15 11.39
N LEU A 35 -11.63 -28.03 11.85
CA LEU A 35 -12.62 -27.12 11.28
C LEU A 35 -12.13 -25.66 11.36
N GLY A 36 -11.56 -25.25 12.51
CA GLY A 36 -10.99 -23.93 12.69
C GLY A 36 -9.84 -23.64 11.73
N ILE A 37 -8.94 -24.60 11.52
CA ILE A 37 -7.82 -24.49 10.59
C ILE A 37 -8.33 -24.33 9.14
N PHE A 38 -9.29 -25.15 8.67
CA PHE A 38 -9.89 -24.98 7.36
C PHE A 38 -10.60 -23.63 7.21
N SER A 39 -11.37 -23.22 8.24
CA SER A 39 -12.08 -21.95 8.26
C SER A 39 -11.16 -20.77 7.96
N VAL A 40 -10.06 -20.68 8.66
CA VAL A 40 -9.13 -19.56 8.53
C VAL A 40 -8.32 -19.63 7.23
N MET A 41 -7.83 -20.82 6.86
CA MET A 41 -7.06 -20.99 5.61
C MET A 41 -7.90 -20.79 4.34
N TRP A 42 -9.20 -21.09 4.40
CA TRP A 42 -10.14 -20.90 3.29
C TRP A 42 -10.93 -19.59 3.36
N SER A 43 -10.60 -18.73 4.33
CA SER A 43 -11.11 -17.35 4.35
C SER A 43 -10.68 -16.61 3.08
N GLU A 44 -11.43 -15.58 2.68
CA GLU A 44 -11.04 -14.75 1.52
C GLU A 44 -9.67 -14.11 1.73
N HIS A 45 -9.37 -13.71 2.96
CA HIS A 45 -8.12 -13.04 3.33
C HIS A 45 -6.89 -13.94 3.13
N CYS A 46 -6.95 -15.24 3.52
CA CYS A 46 -5.81 -16.16 3.39
C CYS A 46 -5.74 -16.84 2.02
N SER A 47 -6.88 -17.19 1.42
CA SER A 47 -6.92 -17.99 0.18
C SER A 47 -6.96 -17.19 -1.11
N TYR A 48 -7.36 -15.90 -1.03
CA TYR A 48 -7.64 -15.07 -2.21
C TYR A 48 -8.62 -15.74 -3.19
N LYS A 49 -9.58 -16.50 -2.67
CA LYS A 49 -10.43 -17.40 -3.45
C LYS A 49 -11.24 -16.73 -4.56
N SER A 50 -11.55 -15.43 -4.39
CA SER A 50 -12.30 -14.65 -5.40
C SER A 50 -11.40 -13.86 -6.36
N SER A 51 -10.14 -13.61 -6.04
CA SER A 51 -9.25 -12.71 -6.81
C SER A 51 -8.08 -13.41 -7.48
N ARG A 52 -7.64 -14.56 -6.97
CA ARG A 52 -6.42 -15.27 -7.39
C ARG A 52 -6.35 -15.56 -8.90
N LEU A 53 -7.50 -15.86 -9.56
CA LEU A 53 -7.56 -16.08 -11.00
C LEU A 53 -7.14 -14.85 -11.82
N HIS A 54 -7.46 -13.66 -11.33
CA HIS A 54 -7.19 -12.40 -12.00
C HIS A 54 -5.82 -11.86 -11.66
N LEU A 55 -5.36 -12.03 -10.40
CA LEU A 55 -4.03 -11.62 -9.93
C LEU A 55 -2.91 -12.27 -10.75
N LYS A 56 -3.07 -13.54 -11.16
CA LYS A 56 -2.09 -14.27 -11.99
C LYS A 56 -1.82 -13.64 -13.37
N LYS A 57 -2.66 -12.68 -13.82
CA LYS A 57 -2.48 -11.99 -15.11
C LYS A 57 -1.59 -10.77 -15.01
N LEU A 58 -1.25 -10.33 -13.80
CA LEU A 58 -0.39 -9.17 -13.57
C LEU A 58 1.06 -9.45 -13.96
N PRO A 59 1.79 -8.47 -14.53
CA PRO A 59 3.21 -8.62 -14.84
C PRO A 59 4.03 -8.55 -13.53
N THR A 60 4.83 -9.57 -13.28
CA THR A 60 5.59 -9.72 -12.03
C THR A 60 7.08 -9.90 -12.25
N GLU A 61 7.53 -9.90 -13.50
CA GLU A 61 8.90 -10.20 -13.89
C GLU A 61 9.59 -8.99 -14.52
N ALA A 62 10.85 -8.77 -14.17
CA ALA A 62 11.79 -7.88 -14.81
C ALA A 62 13.22 -8.34 -14.49
N PRO A 63 14.27 -7.90 -15.24
CA PRO A 63 15.64 -8.34 -14.98
C PRO A 63 16.18 -8.06 -13.58
N TRP A 64 15.61 -7.07 -12.90
CA TRP A 64 15.99 -6.70 -11.53
C TRP A 64 15.06 -7.31 -10.45
N VAL A 65 14.05 -8.09 -10.80
CA VAL A 65 13.20 -8.78 -9.83
C VAL A 65 13.88 -10.06 -9.38
N ILE A 66 14.23 -10.14 -8.10
CA ILE A 66 14.80 -11.33 -7.46
C ILE A 66 13.68 -12.27 -7.01
N CYS A 67 12.64 -11.71 -6.37
CA CYS A 67 11.48 -12.46 -5.91
C CYS A 67 10.19 -11.65 -6.15
N GLY A 68 9.25 -12.26 -6.87
CA GLY A 68 7.92 -11.75 -7.09
C GLY A 68 6.91 -12.24 -6.04
N PRO A 69 5.58 -12.15 -6.33
CA PRO A 69 4.53 -12.57 -5.41
C PRO A 69 4.60 -14.06 -5.08
N GLY A 70 4.36 -14.43 -3.82
CA GLY A 70 4.36 -15.82 -3.32
C GLY A 70 5.18 -16.03 -2.05
N GLU A 71 5.97 -15.06 -1.67
CA GLU A 71 6.69 -14.95 -0.40
C GLU A 71 6.18 -13.76 0.41
N ASN A 72 6.74 -13.51 1.58
CA ASN A 72 6.27 -12.45 2.49
C ASN A 72 6.29 -11.06 1.88
N ALA A 73 7.31 -10.74 1.08
CA ALA A 73 7.46 -9.46 0.40
C ALA A 73 8.14 -9.62 -0.97
N GLY A 74 8.04 -8.61 -1.83
CA GLY A 74 8.77 -8.56 -3.08
C GLY A 74 10.22 -8.12 -2.90
N VAL A 75 11.12 -8.66 -3.73
CA VAL A 75 12.57 -8.42 -3.66
C VAL A 75 13.08 -7.95 -5.00
N ILE A 76 13.74 -6.80 -5.04
CA ILE A 76 14.35 -6.23 -6.24
C ILE A 76 15.83 -5.94 -6.03
N ASP A 77 16.63 -6.17 -7.06
CA ASP A 77 18.04 -5.80 -7.11
C ASP A 77 18.19 -4.28 -7.26
N ILE A 78 18.96 -3.66 -6.39
CA ILE A 78 19.27 -2.22 -6.41
C ILE A 78 20.76 -1.96 -6.72
N GLY A 79 21.47 -2.97 -7.23
CA GLY A 79 22.89 -2.90 -7.57
C GLY A 79 23.83 -3.08 -6.37
N ASP A 80 25.11 -3.24 -6.66
CA ASP A 80 26.18 -3.41 -5.67
C ASP A 80 25.98 -4.60 -4.71
N GLY A 81 25.25 -5.63 -5.14
CA GLY A 81 24.93 -6.81 -4.30
C GLY A 81 23.90 -6.51 -3.22
N GLN A 82 23.11 -5.44 -3.35
CA GLN A 82 22.06 -5.05 -2.42
C GLN A 82 20.67 -5.26 -3.05
N ALA A 83 19.69 -5.57 -2.20
CA ALA A 83 18.29 -5.70 -2.59
C ALA A 83 17.40 -4.78 -1.74
N ALA A 84 16.34 -4.25 -2.36
CA ALA A 84 15.22 -3.65 -1.65
C ALA A 84 14.09 -4.67 -1.52
N ILE A 85 13.51 -4.75 -0.34
CA ILE A 85 12.43 -5.66 0.01
C ILE A 85 11.26 -4.82 0.51
N PHE A 86 10.07 -5.00 -0.08
CA PHE A 86 8.94 -4.18 0.28
C PHE A 86 7.59 -4.84 0.01
N LYS A 87 6.61 -4.41 0.78
CA LYS A 87 5.20 -4.79 0.66
C LYS A 87 4.30 -3.70 1.23
N MET A 88 3.07 -3.64 0.75
CA MET A 88 1.97 -2.89 1.35
C MET A 88 0.86 -3.85 1.72
N GLU A 89 0.25 -3.64 2.88
CA GLU A 89 -0.85 -4.45 3.38
C GLU A 89 -1.93 -3.61 4.03
N SER A 90 -3.17 -4.12 4.01
CA SER A 90 -4.33 -3.46 4.58
C SER A 90 -4.61 -3.93 6.01
N HIS A 91 -4.99 -2.99 6.88
CA HIS A 91 -5.47 -3.27 8.22
C HIS A 91 -6.75 -2.48 8.53
N ASN A 92 -7.73 -2.58 7.62
CA ASN A 92 -8.92 -1.73 7.55
C ASN A 92 -9.92 -2.02 8.68
N HIS A 93 -10.45 -3.25 8.74
CA HIS A 93 -11.47 -3.67 9.70
C HIS A 93 -11.03 -3.48 11.15
N PRO A 94 -9.83 -3.95 11.56
CA PRO A 94 -9.34 -3.71 12.91
C PRO A 94 -9.23 -2.23 13.26
N SER A 95 -8.78 -1.39 12.32
CA SER A 95 -8.61 0.05 12.53
C SER A 95 -9.94 0.81 12.66
N TYR A 96 -11.02 0.32 12.07
CA TYR A 96 -12.34 0.90 12.28
C TYR A 96 -12.91 0.59 13.67
N ILE A 97 -12.59 -0.59 14.23
CA ILE A 97 -13.06 -1.05 15.54
C ILE A 97 -12.22 -0.45 16.67
N GLU A 98 -10.91 -0.57 16.59
CA GLU A 98 -9.91 -0.05 17.53
C GLU A 98 -8.82 0.69 16.77
N PRO A 99 -9.00 1.98 16.48
CA PRO A 99 -8.15 2.69 15.52
C PRO A 99 -6.68 2.74 15.91
N TYR A 100 -6.36 2.85 17.20
CA TYR A 100 -4.97 2.82 17.66
C TYR A 100 -4.34 1.44 17.45
N GLN A 101 -4.94 0.39 18.01
CA GLN A 101 -4.39 -0.96 17.94
C GLN A 101 -4.43 -1.51 16.52
N GLY A 102 -5.53 -1.28 15.79
CA GLY A 102 -5.64 -1.71 14.41
C GLY A 102 -4.56 -1.11 13.51
N ALA A 103 -4.30 0.19 13.62
CA ALA A 103 -3.26 0.84 12.83
C ALA A 103 -1.84 0.47 13.31
N ALA A 104 -1.63 0.36 14.61
CA ALA A 104 -0.36 -0.08 15.19
C ALA A 104 0.04 -1.47 14.69
N THR A 105 -0.89 -2.44 14.75
CA THR A 105 -0.63 -3.81 14.28
C THR A 105 -0.51 -3.91 12.77
N GLY A 106 -1.12 -3.00 12.01
CA GLY A 106 -0.89 -2.86 10.58
C GLY A 106 0.56 -2.51 10.26
N VAL A 107 1.15 -1.57 11.00
CA VAL A 107 2.59 -1.22 10.88
C VAL A 107 3.47 -2.40 11.32
N GLY A 108 3.16 -3.04 12.45
CA GLY A 108 3.90 -4.19 12.95
C GLY A 108 3.92 -5.36 11.97
N GLY A 109 2.75 -5.73 11.42
CA GLY A 109 2.63 -6.82 10.45
C GLY A 109 3.48 -6.60 9.21
N ILE A 110 3.44 -5.40 8.64
CA ILE A 110 4.21 -5.12 7.43
C ILE A 110 5.72 -5.01 7.69
N LEU A 111 6.14 -4.60 8.88
CA LEU A 111 7.55 -4.66 9.28
C LEU A 111 8.04 -6.11 9.33
N ARG A 112 7.22 -7.03 9.92
CA ARG A 112 7.55 -8.47 10.00
C ARG A 112 7.71 -9.10 8.63
N ASP A 113 6.81 -8.84 7.69
CA ASP A 113 6.91 -9.34 6.32
C ASP A 113 8.27 -9.00 5.67
N VAL A 114 8.74 -7.77 5.89
CA VAL A 114 9.98 -7.29 5.28
C VAL A 114 11.22 -7.86 5.97
N PHE A 115 11.29 -7.85 7.32
CA PHE A 115 12.49 -8.39 7.96
C PHE A 115 12.55 -9.93 7.96
N THR A 116 11.42 -10.61 7.82
CA THR A 116 11.36 -12.07 7.60
C THR A 116 12.18 -12.51 6.38
N MET A 117 12.22 -11.66 5.34
CA MET A 117 13.02 -11.90 4.13
C MET A 117 14.52 -11.56 4.29
N GLY A 118 14.96 -11.11 5.47
CA GLY A 118 16.35 -10.76 5.76
C GLY A 118 16.68 -9.27 5.66
N ALA A 119 15.71 -8.40 5.38
CA ALA A 119 15.94 -6.98 5.24
C ALA A 119 15.85 -6.23 6.57
N ARG A 120 16.71 -5.26 6.76
CA ARG A 120 16.49 -4.22 7.77
C ARG A 120 15.46 -3.22 7.24
N PRO A 121 14.32 -3.02 7.91
CA PRO A 121 13.38 -1.97 7.56
C PRO A 121 14.05 -0.59 7.69
N ILE A 122 13.89 0.26 6.66
CA ILE A 122 14.50 1.61 6.61
C ILE A 122 13.48 2.72 6.36
N ALA A 123 12.28 2.39 5.92
CA ALA A 123 11.23 3.38 5.68
C ALA A 123 9.84 2.77 5.73
N ASN A 124 8.88 3.54 6.26
CA ASN A 124 7.46 3.28 6.22
C ASN A 124 6.73 4.34 5.38
N ALA A 125 5.61 3.94 4.79
CA ALA A 125 4.64 4.82 4.14
C ALA A 125 3.22 4.32 4.41
N ASN A 126 2.20 5.19 4.25
CA ASN A 126 0.82 4.82 4.49
C ASN A 126 -0.12 5.39 3.43
N ALA A 127 -1.13 4.62 3.02
CA ALA A 127 -2.25 5.10 2.24
C ALA A 127 -3.53 5.03 3.08
N LEU A 128 -4.05 6.20 3.48
CA LEU A 128 -5.15 6.34 4.40
C LEU A 128 -6.40 6.91 3.72
N ARG A 129 -7.57 6.32 3.99
CA ARG A 129 -8.85 6.83 3.50
C ARG A 129 -9.83 6.91 4.66
N PHE A 130 -10.41 8.09 4.83
CA PHE A 130 -11.36 8.40 5.89
C PHE A 130 -12.69 8.88 5.31
N GLY A 131 -13.75 8.77 6.12
CA GLY A 131 -15.06 9.33 5.83
C GLY A 131 -15.08 10.86 5.88
N ARG A 132 -16.27 11.43 5.78
CA ARG A 132 -16.45 12.89 5.87
C ARG A 132 -15.97 13.41 7.23
N PRO A 133 -15.24 14.53 7.27
CA PRO A 133 -14.82 15.15 8.54
C PRO A 133 -15.97 15.44 9.51
N GLU A 134 -17.17 15.73 9.00
CA GLU A 134 -18.36 16.00 9.77
C GLU A 134 -18.99 14.75 10.37
N HIS A 135 -18.57 13.54 9.96
CA HIS A 135 -19.09 12.30 10.51
C HIS A 135 -18.61 12.13 11.97
N PRO A 136 -19.52 11.83 12.93
CA PRO A 136 -19.22 11.87 14.37
C PRO A 136 -18.03 11.03 14.82
N LYS A 137 -17.73 9.92 14.11
CA LYS A 137 -16.62 9.03 14.44
C LYS A 137 -15.28 9.47 13.83
N MET A 138 -15.27 10.31 12.79
CA MET A 138 -14.08 10.50 11.96
C MET A 138 -12.91 11.14 12.72
N GLN A 139 -13.16 12.15 13.54
CA GLN A 139 -12.09 12.76 14.32
C GLN A 139 -11.42 11.74 15.27
N HIS A 140 -12.22 10.88 15.92
CA HIS A 140 -11.71 9.80 16.77
C HIS A 140 -10.90 8.78 15.96
N LEU A 141 -11.42 8.35 14.80
CA LEU A 141 -10.73 7.39 13.93
C LEU A 141 -9.40 7.93 13.41
N VAL A 142 -9.36 9.17 12.92
CA VAL A 142 -8.12 9.80 12.45
C VAL A 142 -7.11 9.94 13.60
N LYS A 143 -7.52 10.44 14.77
CA LYS A 143 -6.66 10.55 15.95
C LYS A 143 -6.05 9.20 16.35
N GLY A 144 -6.90 8.17 16.43
CA GLY A 144 -6.47 6.82 16.81
C GLY A 144 -5.53 6.19 15.80
N VAL A 145 -5.87 6.24 14.50
CA VAL A 145 -5.03 5.69 13.42
C VAL A 145 -3.65 6.36 13.38
N VAL A 146 -3.62 7.69 13.37
CA VAL A 146 -2.35 8.44 13.33
C VAL A 146 -1.50 8.17 14.56
N ALA A 147 -2.11 8.15 15.75
CA ALA A 147 -1.40 7.80 16.99
C ALA A 147 -0.89 6.34 16.99
N GLY A 148 -1.66 5.40 16.44
CA GLY A 148 -1.25 4.00 16.33
C GLY A 148 -0.04 3.81 15.38
N ILE A 149 -0.10 4.41 14.19
CA ILE A 149 1.01 4.39 13.24
C ILE A 149 2.27 5.02 13.85
N GLY A 150 2.15 6.23 14.41
CA GLY A 150 3.26 6.94 15.03
C GLY A 150 3.81 6.19 16.25
N GLY A 151 2.93 5.74 17.14
CA GLY A 151 3.32 5.01 18.35
C GLY A 151 4.11 3.73 18.04
N TYR A 152 3.71 3.00 17.00
CA TYR A 152 4.44 1.78 16.60
C TYR A 152 5.74 2.10 15.86
N GLY A 153 5.68 2.86 14.77
CA GLY A 153 6.84 3.15 13.93
C GLY A 153 7.94 3.91 14.69
N ASN A 154 7.56 4.90 15.50
CA ASN A 154 8.52 5.69 16.31
C ASN A 154 9.23 4.82 17.36
N CYS A 155 8.50 3.90 18.03
CA CYS A 155 9.08 3.01 19.03
C CYS A 155 10.02 1.98 18.39
N VAL A 156 9.63 1.37 17.27
CA VAL A 156 10.50 0.44 16.52
C VAL A 156 11.72 1.15 15.96
N GLY A 157 11.61 2.44 15.68
CA GLY A 157 12.70 3.26 15.14
C GLY A 157 12.86 3.09 13.63
N VAL A 158 11.75 3.03 12.90
CA VAL A 158 11.70 3.07 11.43
C VAL A 158 10.95 4.33 10.99
N PRO A 159 11.57 5.20 10.18
CA PRO A 159 10.97 6.48 9.83
C PRO A 159 9.76 6.31 8.91
N THR A 160 8.70 7.09 9.13
CA THR A 160 7.59 7.22 8.17
C THR A 160 7.84 8.42 7.27
N VAL A 161 8.07 8.19 5.99
CA VAL A 161 8.65 9.19 5.08
C VAL A 161 7.71 9.62 3.96
N ALA A 162 6.68 8.83 3.66
CA ALA A 162 5.72 9.07 2.58
C ALA A 162 4.31 8.66 3.00
N GLY A 163 3.34 9.00 2.18
CA GLY A 163 1.96 8.58 2.37
C GLY A 163 0.96 9.57 1.80
N GLU A 164 -0.29 9.12 1.72
CA GLU A 164 -1.42 9.94 1.33
C GLU A 164 -2.59 9.80 2.29
N THR A 165 -3.39 10.84 2.42
CA THR A 165 -4.60 10.84 3.24
C THR A 165 -5.72 11.59 2.55
N ASN A 166 -6.82 10.90 2.28
CA ASN A 166 -7.98 11.46 1.60
C ASN A 166 -9.28 11.19 2.37
N PHE A 167 -10.28 12.03 2.08
CA PHE A 167 -11.59 12.01 2.71
C PHE A 167 -12.68 11.86 1.65
N HIS A 168 -13.62 10.92 1.89
CA HIS A 168 -14.78 10.76 1.03
C HIS A 168 -15.94 10.08 1.79
N PRO A 169 -17.21 10.45 1.55
CA PRO A 169 -18.38 9.87 2.23
C PRO A 169 -18.47 8.34 2.16
N ALA A 170 -17.96 7.72 1.10
CA ALA A 170 -17.98 6.26 0.96
C ALA A 170 -17.19 5.52 2.05
N TYR A 171 -16.30 6.21 2.77
CA TYR A 171 -15.51 5.62 3.87
C TYR A 171 -16.09 5.93 5.26
N ASP A 172 -17.29 6.53 5.38
CA ASP A 172 -17.92 6.82 6.67
C ASP A 172 -18.12 5.57 7.54
N GLY A 173 -18.41 4.45 6.91
CA GLY A 173 -18.68 3.16 7.58
C GLY A 173 -17.51 2.18 7.58
N ASN A 174 -16.45 2.46 6.86
CA ASN A 174 -15.25 1.62 6.78
C ASN A 174 -14.06 2.43 6.27
N ILE A 175 -13.14 2.78 7.15
CA ILE A 175 -11.91 3.47 6.79
C ILE A 175 -10.89 2.50 6.17
N LEU A 176 -9.93 3.03 5.42
CA LEU A 176 -8.80 2.24 4.91
C LEU A 176 -7.50 2.69 5.58
N VAL A 177 -6.80 1.71 6.11
CA VAL A 177 -5.45 1.87 6.67
C VAL A 177 -4.56 0.87 5.96
N ASN A 178 -3.76 1.37 5.02
CA ASN A 178 -2.79 0.55 4.29
C ASN A 178 -1.40 1.00 4.71
N ALA A 179 -0.61 0.07 5.22
CA ALA A 179 0.76 0.31 5.67
C ALA A 179 1.76 -0.34 4.71
N MET A 180 2.82 0.39 4.39
CA MET A 180 3.92 -0.07 3.55
C MET A 180 5.23 0.03 4.30
N THR A 181 6.09 -0.97 4.13
CA THR A 181 7.47 -0.95 4.62
C THR A 181 8.43 -1.28 3.48
N VAL A 182 9.56 -0.60 3.50
CA VAL A 182 10.72 -0.85 2.63
C VAL A 182 11.92 -1.14 3.51
N GLY A 183 12.64 -2.22 3.18
CA GLY A 183 13.88 -2.62 3.83
C GLY A 183 15.00 -2.87 2.83
N VAL A 184 16.21 -2.99 3.31
CA VAL A 184 17.41 -3.29 2.52
C VAL A 184 18.12 -4.51 3.08
N ALA A 185 18.58 -5.39 2.18
CA ALA A 185 19.33 -6.60 2.49
C ALA A 185 20.48 -6.79 1.52
N ASP A 186 21.42 -7.72 1.85
CA ASP A 186 22.36 -8.27 0.87
C ASP A 186 21.59 -9.18 -0.10
N ALA A 187 21.78 -9.00 -1.40
CA ALA A 187 21.01 -9.72 -2.43
C ALA A 187 21.25 -11.25 -2.43
N ASP A 188 22.36 -11.71 -1.86
CA ASP A 188 22.72 -13.12 -1.69
C ASP A 188 22.26 -13.72 -0.35
N LYS A 189 21.58 -12.93 0.53
CA LYS A 189 21.10 -13.34 1.84
C LYS A 189 19.60 -13.11 2.00
N ILE A 190 18.83 -13.59 1.06
CA ILE A 190 17.37 -13.55 1.12
C ILE A 190 16.87 -14.83 1.80
N PHE A 191 15.96 -14.67 2.74
CA PHE A 191 15.33 -15.77 3.46
C PHE A 191 13.94 -16.05 2.92
N TYR A 192 13.56 -17.32 2.88
CA TYR A 192 12.30 -17.80 2.33
C TYR A 192 11.55 -18.65 3.36
N SER A 193 10.26 -18.86 3.10
CA SER A 193 9.37 -19.62 3.99
C SER A 193 9.38 -21.13 3.75
N ALA A 194 10.23 -21.68 2.89
CA ALA A 194 10.21 -23.10 2.50
C ALA A 194 10.82 -24.03 3.56
N ALA A 195 10.01 -24.69 4.37
CA ALA A 195 10.44 -25.69 5.37
C ALA A 195 10.96 -26.96 4.68
N THR A 196 12.25 -27.22 4.80
CA THR A 196 12.92 -28.38 4.21
C THR A 196 13.77 -29.13 5.23
N GLY A 197 14.14 -30.38 4.91
CA GLY A 197 14.98 -31.23 5.75
C GLY A 197 14.17 -31.97 6.85
N VAL A 198 13.81 -33.21 6.56
CA VAL A 198 13.08 -34.06 7.51
C VAL A 198 13.86 -34.19 8.82
N GLY A 199 13.20 -33.99 9.95
CA GLY A 199 13.78 -33.95 11.28
C GLY A 199 14.39 -32.62 11.70
N ASN A 200 14.37 -31.59 10.83
CA ASN A 200 14.77 -30.23 11.22
C ASN A 200 13.80 -29.68 12.27
N PRO A 201 14.32 -29.06 13.35
CA PRO A 201 13.48 -28.50 14.41
C PRO A 201 12.68 -27.28 13.93
N ILE A 202 11.41 -27.26 14.32
CA ILE A 202 10.51 -26.11 14.17
C ILE A 202 10.51 -25.34 15.47
N VAL A 203 10.81 -24.05 15.38
CA VAL A 203 11.04 -23.18 16.53
C VAL A 203 10.09 -22.01 16.51
N TYR A 204 9.46 -21.78 17.64
CA TYR A 204 8.64 -20.60 17.94
C TYR A 204 9.50 -19.56 18.68
N VAL A 205 9.45 -18.31 18.25
CA VAL A 205 10.17 -17.21 18.89
C VAL A 205 9.32 -15.94 18.97
N GLY A 206 9.63 -15.06 19.95
CA GLY A 206 8.97 -13.77 20.14
C GLY A 206 8.03 -13.73 21.34
N SER A 207 6.91 -13.06 21.21
CA SER A 207 5.89 -12.93 22.27
C SER A 207 5.16 -14.25 22.54
N LYS A 208 4.58 -14.39 23.73
CA LYS A 208 3.72 -15.53 24.07
C LYS A 208 2.36 -15.43 23.38
N THR A 209 1.82 -16.58 23.00
CA THR A 209 0.48 -16.70 22.43
C THR A 209 -0.59 -16.38 23.48
N GLY A 210 -1.49 -15.46 23.15
CA GLY A 210 -2.67 -15.13 23.94
C GLY A 210 -3.98 -15.39 23.19
N ARG A 211 -5.13 -15.01 23.77
CA ARG A 211 -6.46 -15.14 23.16
C ARG A 211 -6.86 -13.97 22.26
N ASP A 212 -5.91 -13.15 21.84
CA ASP A 212 -6.13 -12.00 20.96
C ASP A 212 -6.20 -12.42 19.49
N GLY A 213 -7.06 -11.77 18.73
CA GLY A 213 -7.18 -11.93 17.29
C GLY A 213 -7.80 -13.26 16.82
N ILE A 214 -8.32 -14.10 17.72
CA ILE A 214 -8.97 -15.36 17.32
C ILE A 214 -10.14 -15.04 16.39
N HIS A 215 -10.13 -15.66 15.19
CA HIS A 215 -11.01 -15.36 14.06
C HIS A 215 -10.83 -13.97 13.39
N GLY A 216 -9.70 -13.29 13.59
CA GLY A 216 -9.42 -12.01 12.96
C GLY A 216 -9.48 -12.07 11.43
N ALA A 217 -8.81 -13.02 10.81
CA ALA A 217 -8.82 -13.24 9.36
C ALA A 217 -10.23 -13.59 8.83
N THR A 218 -11.01 -14.35 9.57
CA THR A 218 -12.41 -14.66 9.22
C THR A 218 -13.27 -13.40 9.31
N MET A 219 -13.08 -12.57 10.33
CA MET A 219 -13.76 -11.29 10.49
C MET A 219 -13.42 -10.32 9.32
N ALA A 220 -12.18 -10.27 8.89
CA ALA A 220 -11.72 -9.45 7.77
C ALA A 220 -12.31 -9.89 6.41
N SER A 221 -12.95 -11.06 6.36
CA SER A 221 -13.60 -11.64 5.18
C SER A 221 -15.14 -11.52 5.21
N ALA A 222 -15.70 -10.69 6.08
CA ALA A 222 -17.14 -10.48 6.23
C ALA A 222 -17.51 -9.00 6.30
N ASP A 223 -18.71 -8.66 5.83
CA ASP A 223 -19.25 -7.30 5.93
C ASP A 223 -19.39 -6.85 7.40
N PHE A 224 -19.21 -5.55 7.68
CA PHE A 224 -19.47 -4.98 9.00
C PHE A 224 -20.96 -5.08 9.39
N GLY A 225 -21.23 -5.75 10.51
CA GLY A 225 -22.55 -5.72 11.17
C GLY A 225 -22.75 -4.50 12.07
N GLU A 226 -23.94 -4.41 12.67
CA GLU A 226 -24.27 -3.36 13.66
C GLU A 226 -23.47 -3.49 14.98
N ASP A 227 -22.88 -4.66 15.25
CA ASP A 227 -22.22 -5.04 16.52
C ASP A 227 -20.69 -4.89 16.47
N ALA A 228 -20.15 -3.80 15.90
CA ALA A 228 -18.71 -3.56 15.82
C ALA A 228 -18.02 -3.59 17.20
N ASP A 229 -18.67 -3.06 18.25
CA ASP A 229 -18.13 -3.06 19.62
C ASP A 229 -18.03 -4.46 20.25
N ALA A 230 -18.90 -5.39 19.85
CA ALA A 230 -18.82 -6.79 20.31
C ALA A 230 -17.63 -7.56 19.71
N LYS A 231 -17.04 -7.03 18.63
CA LYS A 231 -15.88 -7.63 17.94
C LYS A 231 -14.52 -7.14 18.46
N ARG A 232 -14.49 -6.27 19.47
CA ARG A 232 -13.22 -5.78 20.08
C ARG A 232 -12.23 -6.90 20.47
N PRO A 233 -12.65 -8.03 21.04
CA PRO A 233 -11.72 -9.11 21.38
C PRO A 233 -11.05 -9.78 20.18
N THR A 234 -11.55 -9.56 18.96
CA THR A 234 -10.96 -10.09 17.73
C THR A 234 -9.89 -9.17 17.14
N VAL A 235 -9.66 -7.98 17.71
CA VAL A 235 -8.59 -7.07 17.29
C VAL A 235 -7.29 -7.44 17.99
N GLN A 236 -6.23 -7.49 17.22
CA GLN A 236 -4.89 -7.76 17.72
C GLN A 236 -4.38 -6.59 18.58
N VAL A 237 -3.46 -6.89 19.49
CA VAL A 237 -2.75 -5.89 20.32
C VAL A 237 -1.26 -5.96 19.97
N GLY A 238 -0.69 -4.85 19.53
CA GLY A 238 0.72 -4.75 19.16
C GLY A 238 1.59 -4.21 20.30
N ASP A 239 2.79 -4.75 20.41
CA ASP A 239 3.86 -4.29 21.29
C ASP A 239 5.11 -3.88 20.47
N PRO A 240 5.23 -2.60 20.08
CA PRO A 240 6.34 -2.15 19.24
C PRO A 240 7.71 -2.29 19.91
N PHE A 241 7.79 -2.30 21.23
CA PHE A 241 9.06 -2.55 21.93
C PHE A 241 9.52 -3.99 21.73
N THR A 242 8.62 -4.96 21.92
CA THR A 242 8.92 -6.37 21.64
C THR A 242 9.23 -6.62 20.16
N GLU A 243 8.53 -5.96 19.25
CA GLU A 243 8.83 -6.01 17.80
C GLU A 243 10.25 -5.51 17.50
N LYS A 244 10.69 -4.42 18.14
CA LYS A 244 12.06 -3.93 18.00
C LYS A 244 13.08 -4.97 18.42
N LEU A 245 12.88 -5.62 19.56
CA LEU A 245 13.76 -6.68 20.03
C LEU A 245 13.75 -7.88 19.07
N LEU A 246 12.57 -8.23 18.54
CA LEU A 246 12.39 -9.33 17.60
C LEU A 246 13.15 -9.10 16.28
N ILE A 247 13.07 -7.88 15.72
CA ILE A 247 13.85 -7.50 14.53
C ILE A 247 15.34 -7.71 14.77
N GLU A 248 15.88 -7.18 15.89
CA GLU A 248 17.31 -7.29 16.17
C GLU A 248 17.75 -8.74 16.41
N ALA A 249 16.94 -9.55 17.12
CA ALA A 249 17.24 -10.96 17.35
C ALA A 249 17.21 -11.77 16.05
N CYS A 250 16.20 -11.55 15.20
CA CYS A 250 16.09 -12.21 13.90
C CYS A 250 17.26 -11.86 12.99
N LEU A 251 17.59 -10.58 12.83
CA LEU A 251 18.71 -10.14 12.00
C LEU A 251 20.06 -10.64 12.53
N GLU A 252 20.25 -10.74 13.86
CA GLU A 252 21.45 -11.35 14.48
C GLU A 252 21.55 -12.84 14.14
N LEU A 253 20.43 -13.59 14.22
CA LEU A 253 20.41 -15.00 13.86
C LEU A 253 20.62 -15.21 12.35
N MET A 254 20.03 -14.36 11.51
CA MET A 254 20.18 -14.37 10.05
C MET A 254 21.61 -14.13 9.59
N ALA A 255 22.44 -13.45 10.39
CA ALA A 255 23.86 -13.29 10.12
C ALA A 255 24.65 -14.61 10.27
N THR A 256 24.02 -15.66 10.81
CA THR A 256 24.60 -17.01 10.94
C THR A 256 24.10 -17.95 9.84
N ASP A 257 24.50 -19.22 9.89
CA ASP A 257 24.03 -20.26 8.98
C ASP A 257 22.90 -21.13 9.58
N ALA A 258 22.22 -20.66 10.64
CA ALA A 258 21.32 -21.50 11.43
C ALA A 258 19.95 -21.73 10.79
N ILE A 259 19.42 -20.72 10.07
CA ILE A 259 18.05 -20.72 9.56
C ILE A 259 17.96 -21.50 8.24
N VAL A 260 16.95 -22.37 8.14
CA VAL A 260 16.53 -23.04 6.91
C VAL A 260 15.34 -22.32 6.27
N ALA A 261 14.34 -21.96 7.11
CA ALA A 261 13.15 -21.24 6.71
C ALA A 261 12.65 -20.38 7.86
N ILE A 262 11.95 -19.29 7.52
CA ILE A 262 11.35 -18.38 8.49
C ILE A 262 10.05 -17.82 7.94
N GLN A 263 9.05 -17.63 8.80
CA GLN A 263 7.76 -17.04 8.51
C GLN A 263 7.27 -16.24 9.70
N ASP A 264 6.62 -15.09 9.47
CA ASP A 264 5.92 -14.38 10.53
C ASP A 264 4.61 -15.07 10.91
N MET A 265 4.11 -14.81 12.10
CA MET A 265 2.79 -15.22 12.53
C MET A 265 1.84 -14.01 12.48
N GLY A 266 1.49 -13.59 11.26
CA GLY A 266 0.53 -12.53 10.98
C GLY A 266 -0.92 -12.99 11.05
N ALA A 267 -1.69 -12.76 10.00
CA ALA A 267 -3.05 -13.26 9.89
C ALA A 267 -3.10 -14.78 10.00
N ALA A 268 -4.08 -15.29 10.74
CA ALA A 268 -4.22 -16.70 11.09
C ALA A 268 -3.06 -17.31 11.92
N GLY A 269 -2.12 -16.51 12.37
CA GLY A 269 -1.11 -16.84 13.38
C GLY A 269 -0.29 -18.08 13.08
N LEU A 270 -0.27 -19.05 14.04
CA LEU A 270 0.49 -20.31 13.90
C LEU A 270 -0.07 -21.20 12.79
N THR A 271 -1.35 -21.08 12.44
CA THR A 271 -1.97 -21.87 11.36
C THR A 271 -1.37 -21.50 10.01
N SER A 272 -1.46 -20.23 9.59
CA SER A 272 -0.96 -19.80 8.27
C SER A 272 0.55 -20.02 8.15
N SER A 273 1.32 -19.58 9.14
CA SER A 273 2.78 -19.71 9.12
C SER A 273 3.24 -21.17 8.95
N SER A 274 2.64 -22.11 9.70
CA SER A 274 3.00 -23.52 9.60
C SER A 274 2.55 -24.16 8.29
N VAL A 275 1.34 -23.86 7.80
CA VAL A 275 0.82 -24.37 6.50
C VAL A 275 1.65 -23.85 5.34
N GLU A 276 1.94 -22.56 5.31
CA GLU A 276 2.71 -21.94 4.24
C GLU A 276 4.13 -22.47 4.17
N MET A 277 4.83 -22.53 5.32
CA MET A 277 6.18 -23.07 5.37
C MET A 277 6.25 -24.52 4.90
N ALA A 278 5.32 -25.36 5.34
CA ALA A 278 5.27 -26.76 4.94
C ALA A 278 4.93 -26.93 3.45
N THR A 279 3.98 -26.16 2.95
CA THR A 279 3.54 -26.20 1.55
C THR A 279 4.66 -25.74 0.62
N ASN A 280 5.32 -24.61 0.93
CA ASN A 280 6.43 -24.08 0.14
C ASN A 280 7.64 -25.03 0.16
N GLY A 281 7.88 -25.70 1.28
CA GLY A 281 8.90 -26.74 1.44
C GLY A 281 8.55 -28.11 0.84
N LYS A 282 7.29 -28.29 0.39
CA LYS A 282 6.75 -29.60 -0.06
C LYS A 282 6.97 -30.70 0.99
N ALA A 283 6.79 -30.36 2.25
CA ALA A 283 7.02 -31.20 3.41
C ALA A 283 5.75 -31.39 4.23
N GLY A 284 5.80 -32.19 5.29
CA GLY A 284 4.83 -32.19 6.38
C GLY A 284 5.43 -31.52 7.61
N ILE A 285 4.59 -31.28 8.60
CA ILE A 285 5.00 -30.77 9.91
C ILE A 285 4.29 -31.52 11.04
N ARG A 286 4.98 -31.63 12.17
CA ARG A 286 4.44 -32.16 13.40
C ARG A 286 4.75 -31.19 14.53
N LEU A 287 3.72 -30.73 15.23
CA LEU A 287 3.84 -29.77 16.32
C LEU A 287 3.33 -30.39 17.64
N ASP A 288 4.08 -30.20 18.72
CA ASP A 288 3.64 -30.46 20.08
C ASP A 288 3.08 -29.19 20.71
N MET A 289 1.76 -29.10 20.81
CA MET A 289 1.05 -27.94 21.33
C MET A 289 1.34 -27.66 22.80
N ASN A 290 1.87 -28.64 23.57
CA ASN A 290 2.28 -28.38 24.93
C ASN A 290 3.54 -27.51 25.02
N MET A 291 4.31 -27.42 23.94
CA MET A 291 5.56 -26.64 23.89
C MET A 291 5.34 -25.21 23.43
N VAL A 292 4.15 -24.86 22.93
CA VAL A 292 3.84 -23.49 22.48
C VAL A 292 3.79 -22.55 23.69
N PRO A 293 4.62 -21.49 23.71
CA PRO A 293 4.60 -20.52 24.80
C PRO A 293 3.26 -19.77 24.85
N CYS A 294 2.53 -19.90 25.95
CA CYS A 294 1.24 -19.27 26.16
C CYS A 294 1.31 -18.20 27.27
N ARG A 295 0.61 -17.08 27.03
CA ARG A 295 0.47 -16.00 28.02
C ARG A 295 -0.57 -16.35 29.09
N GLU A 296 -1.57 -17.12 28.71
CA GLU A 296 -2.71 -17.45 29.55
C GLU A 296 -2.75 -18.95 29.85
N GLU A 297 -3.13 -19.30 31.06
CA GLU A 297 -3.32 -20.69 31.45
C GLU A 297 -4.54 -21.32 30.78
N GLY A 298 -4.44 -22.63 30.48
CA GLY A 298 -5.57 -23.41 29.97
C GLY A 298 -5.96 -23.10 28.52
N MET A 299 -5.06 -22.54 27.73
CA MET A 299 -5.29 -22.41 26.29
C MET A 299 -5.39 -23.78 25.63
N THR A 300 -6.34 -23.91 24.72
CA THR A 300 -6.58 -25.12 23.92
C THR A 300 -5.79 -25.08 22.60
N PRO A 301 -5.54 -26.21 21.94
CA PRO A 301 -4.94 -26.23 20.60
C PRO A 301 -5.70 -25.38 19.57
N TYR A 302 -7.02 -25.33 19.66
CA TYR A 302 -7.86 -24.46 18.83
C TYR A 302 -7.49 -22.97 19.01
N GLU A 303 -7.42 -22.51 20.25
CA GLU A 303 -7.06 -21.12 20.56
C GLU A 303 -5.62 -20.80 20.17
N MET A 304 -4.67 -21.73 20.39
CA MET A 304 -3.26 -21.56 20.05
C MET A 304 -3.05 -21.43 18.53
N MET A 305 -3.76 -22.25 17.74
CA MET A 305 -3.61 -22.26 16.28
C MET A 305 -4.25 -21.02 15.63
N LEU A 306 -5.37 -20.54 16.16
CA LEU A 306 -6.12 -19.43 15.58
C LEU A 306 -5.80 -18.05 16.20
N SER A 307 -4.99 -18.00 17.24
CA SER A 307 -4.54 -16.74 17.84
C SER A 307 -3.69 -15.95 16.86
N GLU A 308 -3.99 -14.65 16.74
CA GLU A 308 -3.21 -13.70 15.94
C GLU A 308 -2.40 -12.73 16.84
N SER A 309 -1.96 -13.22 18.03
CA SER A 309 -1.02 -12.46 18.87
C SER A 309 0.18 -12.05 18.04
N GLN A 310 0.56 -10.78 18.17
CA GLN A 310 1.59 -10.16 17.34
C GLN A 310 3.01 -10.49 17.83
N GLU A 311 4.01 -10.01 17.15
CA GLU A 311 5.45 -10.11 17.49
C GLU A 311 5.92 -11.56 17.68
N ARG A 312 5.48 -12.46 16.78
CA ARG A 312 5.84 -13.88 16.80
C ARG A 312 6.37 -14.33 15.44
N MET A 313 7.37 -15.23 15.45
CA MET A 313 7.93 -15.84 14.24
C MET A 313 8.01 -17.35 14.39
N LEU A 314 7.85 -18.06 13.27
CA LEU A 314 8.08 -19.50 13.15
C LEU A 314 9.33 -19.72 12.29
N MET A 315 10.23 -20.58 12.75
CA MET A 315 11.48 -20.85 12.05
C MET A 315 11.71 -22.36 11.93
N VAL A 316 12.39 -22.76 10.87
CA VAL A 316 13.03 -24.07 10.76
C VAL A 316 14.53 -23.86 10.87
N LEU A 317 15.17 -24.52 11.82
CA LEU A 317 16.62 -24.43 12.03
C LEU A 317 17.34 -25.66 11.49
N LYS A 318 18.62 -25.51 11.19
CA LYS A 318 19.51 -26.65 10.98
C LYS A 318 19.70 -27.40 12.28
N PRO A 319 19.75 -28.76 12.27
CA PRO A 319 19.94 -29.56 13.50
C PRO A 319 21.19 -29.16 14.29
N GLY A 320 21.06 -29.03 15.61
CA GLY A 320 22.13 -28.64 16.51
C GLY A 320 22.42 -27.14 16.60
N LYS A 321 21.61 -26.28 15.90
CA LYS A 321 21.73 -24.81 15.99
C LYS A 321 20.80 -24.21 17.05
N GLU A 322 19.91 -25.03 17.66
CA GLU A 322 18.92 -24.58 18.63
C GLU A 322 19.55 -23.87 19.84
N PRO A 323 20.67 -24.39 20.47
CA PRO A 323 21.24 -23.71 21.62
C PRO A 323 21.82 -22.34 21.31
N MET A 324 22.35 -22.15 20.08
CA MET A 324 22.86 -20.85 19.63
C MET A 324 21.71 -19.87 19.39
N ALA A 325 20.66 -20.33 18.72
CA ALA A 325 19.47 -19.51 18.47
C ALA A 325 18.79 -19.11 19.79
N GLU A 326 18.61 -20.08 20.72
CA GLU A 326 18.06 -19.79 22.05
C GLU A 326 18.88 -18.75 22.81
N ALA A 327 20.22 -18.82 22.75
CA ALA A 327 21.08 -17.84 23.39
C ALA A 327 20.90 -16.42 22.82
N ILE A 328 20.68 -16.29 21.51
CA ILE A 328 20.40 -15.00 20.86
C ILE A 328 19.04 -14.46 21.34
N PHE A 329 17.96 -15.26 21.26
CA PHE A 329 16.63 -14.78 21.67
C PHE A 329 16.57 -14.45 23.16
N ARG A 330 17.19 -15.24 24.03
CA ARG A 330 17.32 -14.93 25.47
C ARG A 330 18.11 -13.64 25.75
N LYS A 331 19.17 -13.33 24.97
CA LYS A 331 19.90 -12.07 25.03
C LYS A 331 18.97 -10.88 24.79
N TRP A 332 18.01 -11.04 23.89
CA TRP A 332 17.02 -10.01 23.55
C TRP A 332 15.73 -10.12 24.39
N GLU A 333 15.72 -10.91 25.46
CA GLU A 333 14.59 -11.09 26.39
C GLU A 333 13.32 -11.63 25.72
N LEU A 334 13.46 -12.43 24.66
CA LEU A 334 12.37 -13.03 23.90
C LEU A 334 12.21 -14.53 24.23
N ASP A 335 10.96 -15.02 24.12
CA ASP A 335 10.67 -16.44 24.25
C ASP A 335 11.26 -17.23 23.06
N PHE A 336 11.71 -18.45 23.35
CA PHE A 336 12.23 -19.41 22.40
C PHE A 336 11.78 -20.80 22.81
N ALA A 337 11.15 -21.56 21.90
CA ALA A 337 10.73 -22.94 22.13
C ALA A 337 10.83 -23.76 20.86
N VAL A 338 11.42 -24.97 20.97
CA VAL A 338 11.30 -26.00 19.94
C VAL A 338 9.93 -26.62 20.08
N ILE A 339 9.04 -26.40 19.11
CA ILE A 339 7.64 -26.82 19.16
C ILE A 339 7.32 -28.00 18.24
N GLY A 340 8.28 -28.46 17.42
CA GLY A 340 8.02 -29.54 16.49
C GLY A 340 9.17 -29.83 15.54
N GLU A 341 8.86 -30.55 14.49
CA GLU A 341 9.80 -30.97 13.47
C GLU A 341 9.19 -31.03 12.06
N VAL A 342 10.02 -30.92 11.06
CA VAL A 342 9.67 -31.14 9.66
C VAL A 342 9.56 -32.64 9.37
N THR A 343 8.52 -33.08 8.67
CA THR A 343 8.27 -34.48 8.29
C THR A 343 8.17 -34.65 6.77
N ASP A 344 8.11 -35.89 6.31
CA ASP A 344 7.87 -36.25 4.90
C ASP A 344 6.44 -36.71 4.63
N THR A 345 5.54 -36.53 5.58
CA THR A 345 4.17 -37.05 5.51
C THR A 345 3.24 -36.26 4.58
N GLY A 346 3.56 -34.99 4.28
CA GLY A 346 2.67 -34.07 3.58
C GLY A 346 1.44 -33.66 4.40
N HIS A 347 1.47 -33.89 5.71
CA HIS A 347 0.38 -33.59 6.65
C HIS A 347 0.82 -32.54 7.69
N MET A 348 -0.14 -31.79 8.18
CA MET A 348 -0.07 -31.08 9.44
C MET A 348 -0.58 -31.96 10.55
N VAL A 349 0.30 -32.33 11.50
CA VAL A 349 -0.04 -33.16 12.65
C VAL A 349 0.18 -32.34 13.92
N LEU A 350 -0.87 -32.22 14.74
CA LEU A 350 -0.78 -31.57 16.06
C LEU A 350 -0.98 -32.58 17.16
N GLU A 351 -0.06 -32.60 18.12
CA GLU A 351 -0.14 -33.40 19.32
C GLU A 351 -0.39 -32.56 20.58
N TRP A 352 -1.25 -33.02 21.45
CA TRP A 352 -1.55 -32.38 22.72
C TRP A 352 -1.85 -33.43 23.82
N ASN A 353 -1.17 -33.32 24.94
CA ASN A 353 -1.29 -34.27 26.05
C ASN A 353 -1.10 -35.76 25.65
N GLY A 354 -0.23 -36.00 24.66
CA GLY A 354 0.07 -37.33 24.16
C GLY A 354 -0.96 -37.90 23.16
N GLU A 355 -1.92 -37.11 22.74
CA GLU A 355 -2.92 -37.49 21.73
C GLU A 355 -2.78 -36.63 20.46
N VAL A 356 -3.03 -37.22 19.29
CA VAL A 356 -3.14 -36.46 18.02
C VAL A 356 -4.49 -35.76 18.00
N VAL A 357 -4.47 -34.44 17.99
CA VAL A 357 -5.66 -33.57 17.99
C VAL A 357 -5.96 -32.96 16.63
N CYS A 358 -5.05 -33.07 15.64
CA CYS A 358 -5.24 -32.66 14.26
C CYS A 358 -4.36 -33.53 13.36
N ASP A 359 -4.92 -33.97 12.24
CA ASP A 359 -4.20 -34.66 11.17
C ASP A 359 -4.85 -34.30 9.83
N ILE A 360 -4.28 -33.30 9.14
CA ILE A 360 -4.82 -32.72 7.91
C ILE A 360 -3.79 -32.83 6.79
N PRO A 361 -4.16 -33.34 5.61
CA PRO A 361 -3.30 -33.26 4.44
C PRO A 361 -3.14 -31.79 3.99
N LEU A 362 -1.90 -31.35 3.73
CA LEU A 362 -1.60 -29.95 3.40
C LEU A 362 -2.07 -29.50 2.01
N GLY A 363 -2.14 -30.43 1.04
CA GLY A 363 -2.61 -30.11 -0.31
C GLY A 363 -3.97 -29.41 -0.33
N PRO A 364 -5.02 -29.99 0.27
CA PRO A 364 -6.35 -29.35 0.37
C PRO A 364 -6.35 -28.01 1.11
N LEU A 365 -5.49 -27.82 2.11
CA LEU A 365 -5.44 -26.56 2.86
C LEU A 365 -4.94 -25.38 2.03
N ALA A 366 -4.00 -25.60 1.13
CA ALA A 366 -3.32 -24.52 0.41
C ALA A 366 -3.50 -24.62 -1.12
N ALA A 367 -2.91 -25.65 -1.77
CA ALA A 367 -2.89 -25.73 -3.24
C ALA A 367 -4.28 -25.93 -3.84
N ASP A 368 -5.12 -26.75 -3.19
CA ASP A 368 -6.47 -27.11 -3.63
C ASP A 368 -7.57 -26.34 -2.87
N ALA A 369 -7.21 -25.22 -2.21
CA ALA A 369 -8.18 -24.34 -1.56
C ALA A 369 -9.26 -23.88 -2.55
N PRO A 370 -10.46 -23.53 -2.08
CA PRO A 370 -11.53 -23.04 -2.95
C PRO A 370 -11.04 -21.92 -3.86
N LEU A 371 -11.46 -21.97 -5.13
CA LEU A 371 -11.16 -20.97 -6.13
C LEU A 371 -12.42 -20.65 -6.91
N TYR A 372 -12.83 -19.39 -6.91
CA TYR A 372 -14.08 -18.97 -7.55
C TYR A 372 -13.83 -18.09 -8.77
N ASP A 373 -14.40 -18.50 -9.90
CA ASP A 373 -14.55 -17.62 -11.06
C ASP A 373 -15.89 -16.88 -10.91
N ARG A 374 -15.84 -15.76 -10.20
CA ARG A 374 -17.05 -14.98 -9.90
C ARG A 374 -17.51 -14.21 -11.13
N PRO A 375 -18.84 -14.16 -11.37
CA PRO A 375 -19.38 -13.36 -12.46
C PRO A 375 -19.09 -11.86 -12.24
N TYR A 376 -18.80 -11.16 -13.32
CA TYR A 376 -18.60 -9.72 -13.31
C TYR A 376 -19.20 -9.08 -14.56
N LEU A 377 -19.54 -7.79 -14.44
CA LEU A 377 -20.09 -7.01 -15.55
C LEU A 377 -18.99 -6.70 -16.59
N SER A 378 -19.32 -6.71 -17.86
CA SER A 378 -18.45 -6.14 -18.91
C SER A 378 -18.24 -4.64 -18.68
N LYS A 379 -17.26 -4.03 -19.37
CA LYS A 379 -17.01 -2.58 -19.27
C LYS A 379 -18.24 -1.75 -19.63
N GLU A 380 -19.00 -2.16 -20.62
CA GLU A 380 -20.24 -1.50 -21.06
C GLU A 380 -21.35 -1.64 -20.02
N GLU A 381 -21.55 -2.85 -19.48
CA GLU A 381 -22.53 -3.09 -18.42
C GLU A 381 -22.18 -2.35 -17.13
N TYR A 382 -20.89 -2.30 -16.77
CA TYR A 382 -20.43 -1.53 -15.62
C TYR A 382 -20.72 -0.04 -15.79
N LYS A 383 -20.41 0.55 -16.97
CA LYS A 383 -20.72 1.95 -17.26
C LYS A 383 -22.21 2.24 -17.14
N ALA A 384 -23.05 1.33 -17.60
CA ALA A 384 -24.50 1.44 -17.48
C ALA A 384 -24.97 1.34 -16.00
N TRP A 385 -24.36 0.47 -15.21
CA TRP A 385 -24.64 0.32 -13.77
C TRP A 385 -24.17 1.52 -12.95
N ALA A 386 -22.95 1.99 -13.17
CA ALA A 386 -22.33 3.08 -12.42
C ALA A 386 -23.04 4.42 -12.66
N GLN A 387 -23.77 4.56 -13.77
CA GLN A 387 -24.57 5.74 -14.14
C GLN A 387 -23.80 7.06 -14.01
N ILE A 388 -22.52 7.04 -14.42
CA ILE A 388 -21.70 8.25 -14.39
C ILE A 388 -22.34 9.30 -15.28
N LYS A 389 -22.73 10.42 -14.70
CA LYS A 389 -23.32 11.52 -15.43
C LYS A 389 -22.28 12.08 -16.40
N PRO A 390 -22.61 12.29 -17.69
CA PRO A 390 -21.74 13.01 -18.59
C PRO A 390 -21.42 14.40 -18.03
N LEU A 391 -20.21 14.89 -18.32
CA LEU A 391 -19.86 16.26 -17.98
C LEU A 391 -20.79 17.21 -18.73
N GLY A 392 -21.62 17.97 -17.99
CA GLY A 392 -22.46 19.00 -18.53
C GLY A 392 -21.68 20.27 -18.88
N GLU A 393 -22.38 21.32 -19.34
CA GLU A 393 -21.77 22.62 -19.54
C GLU A 393 -21.11 23.10 -18.23
N VAL A 394 -19.81 23.40 -18.29
CA VAL A 394 -19.05 23.91 -17.17
C VAL A 394 -18.98 25.41 -17.24
N PRO A 395 -19.52 26.15 -16.24
CA PRO A 395 -19.39 27.60 -16.22
C PRO A 395 -17.92 27.99 -16.11
N GLU A 396 -17.56 29.10 -16.68
CA GLU A 396 -16.22 29.65 -16.54
C GLU A 396 -15.97 30.06 -15.09
N SER A 397 -14.76 29.80 -14.58
CA SER A 397 -14.31 30.36 -13.32
C SER A 397 -14.15 31.88 -13.52
N THR A 398 -14.80 32.66 -12.67
CA THR A 398 -14.74 34.11 -12.68
C THR A 398 -13.64 34.70 -11.81
N ASP A 399 -13.11 33.87 -10.90
CA ASP A 399 -12.04 34.23 -9.96
C ASP A 399 -11.19 32.98 -9.62
N ILE A 400 -10.12 32.82 -10.39
CA ILE A 400 -9.20 31.67 -10.25
C ILE A 400 -8.53 31.66 -8.87
N GLY A 401 -8.18 32.85 -8.35
CA GLY A 401 -7.55 32.94 -7.02
C GLY A 401 -8.48 32.50 -5.90
N ALA A 402 -9.75 32.92 -5.94
CA ALA A 402 -10.74 32.47 -4.96
C ALA A 402 -11.01 30.96 -5.04
N ASP A 403 -11.10 30.40 -6.24
CA ASP A 403 -11.25 28.96 -6.46
C ASP A 403 -10.05 28.17 -5.93
N LEU A 404 -8.83 28.66 -6.16
CA LEU A 404 -7.59 28.07 -5.63
C LEU A 404 -7.58 28.09 -4.11
N LEU A 405 -7.90 29.23 -3.47
CA LEU A 405 -7.98 29.30 -2.00
C LEU A 405 -9.01 28.32 -1.44
N LYS A 406 -10.17 28.19 -2.08
CA LYS A 406 -11.19 27.25 -1.68
C LYS A 406 -10.70 25.80 -1.77
N LEU A 407 -10.01 25.45 -2.86
CA LEU A 407 -9.41 24.12 -3.05
C LEU A 407 -8.37 23.81 -1.98
N MET A 408 -7.41 24.72 -1.76
CA MET A 408 -6.32 24.56 -0.79
C MET A 408 -6.81 24.41 0.66
N ALA A 409 -8.03 24.89 0.96
CA ALA A 409 -8.66 24.74 2.27
C ALA A 409 -9.47 23.45 2.44
N THR A 410 -9.66 22.63 1.38
CA THR A 410 -10.44 21.40 1.47
C THR A 410 -9.69 20.30 2.23
N PRO A 411 -10.38 19.36 2.90
CA PRO A 411 -9.73 18.26 3.62
C PRO A 411 -8.75 17.45 2.77
N ASN A 412 -9.03 17.33 1.47
CA ASN A 412 -8.21 16.55 0.54
C ASN A 412 -6.92 17.26 0.11
N LEU A 413 -6.94 18.58 -0.07
CA LEU A 413 -5.80 19.37 -0.53
C LEU A 413 -5.13 20.18 0.60
N ALA A 414 -5.77 20.31 1.77
CA ALA A 414 -5.16 20.94 2.93
C ALA A 414 -3.90 20.20 3.40
N SER A 415 -2.98 20.94 3.99
CA SER A 415 -1.74 20.41 4.56
C SER A 415 -2.01 19.26 5.53
N LYS A 416 -1.32 18.14 5.32
CA LYS A 416 -1.39 16.96 6.21
C LYS A 416 -0.40 17.07 7.37
N ARG A 417 0.11 18.27 7.66
CA ARG A 417 1.13 18.54 8.65
C ARG A 417 0.80 17.95 10.02
N TRP A 418 -0.45 18.11 10.47
CA TRP A 418 -0.94 17.53 11.72
C TRP A 418 -0.74 16.00 11.79
N ILE A 419 -0.85 15.30 10.65
CA ILE A 419 -0.65 13.86 10.54
C ILE A 419 0.84 13.53 10.61
N TYR A 420 1.62 14.03 9.65
CA TYR A 420 3.00 13.56 9.47
C TYR A 420 3.99 14.10 10.52
N GLU A 421 3.69 15.18 11.24
CA GLU A 421 4.51 15.65 12.35
C GLU A 421 4.45 14.74 13.59
N GLN A 422 3.49 13.82 13.67
CA GLN A 422 3.43 12.82 14.72
C GLN A 422 4.31 11.60 14.43
N TYR A 423 4.79 11.47 13.22
CA TYR A 423 5.68 10.40 12.79
C TYR A 423 7.13 10.84 12.91
N ASP A 424 7.98 10.01 13.52
CA ASP A 424 9.42 10.23 13.43
C ASP A 424 9.87 9.93 12.00
N SER A 425 10.22 10.97 11.28
CA SER A 425 10.68 10.88 9.89
C SER A 425 12.21 10.89 9.77
N GLN A 426 12.95 11.11 10.87
CA GLN A 426 14.40 11.29 10.87
C GLN A 426 15.17 10.19 11.62
N VAL A 427 14.50 9.28 12.28
CA VAL A 427 15.15 8.16 12.97
C VAL A 427 16.00 7.34 11.98
N GLY A 428 17.20 6.93 12.40
CA GLY A 428 18.17 6.28 11.51
C GLY A 428 19.05 7.26 10.73
N ALA A 429 18.68 8.55 10.63
CA ALA A 429 19.42 9.64 9.99
C ALA A 429 19.69 9.47 8.47
N ASP A 430 18.93 8.62 7.80
CA ASP A 430 19.06 8.36 6.36
C ASP A 430 17.96 9.01 5.50
N THR A 431 16.96 9.64 6.11
CA THR A 431 15.90 10.35 5.39
C THR A 431 16.44 11.65 4.77
N LEU A 432 16.28 11.79 3.47
CA LEU A 432 16.67 12.96 2.69
C LEU A 432 15.48 13.88 2.41
N GLN A 433 14.31 13.29 2.17
CA GLN A 433 13.08 14.02 1.87
C GLN A 433 11.87 13.30 2.45
N THR A 434 10.97 14.08 3.05
CA THR A 434 9.62 13.67 3.43
C THR A 434 8.61 14.54 2.71
N GLY A 435 7.52 13.95 2.24
CA GLY A 435 6.50 14.66 1.48
C GLY A 435 7.00 15.16 0.12
N GLY A 436 6.19 15.91 -0.62
CA GLY A 436 6.39 16.17 -2.03
C GLY A 436 5.96 14.93 -2.84
N ASP A 437 6.50 14.76 -4.04
CA ASP A 437 6.10 13.68 -4.93
C ASP A 437 6.47 12.29 -4.38
N ALA A 438 7.61 12.16 -3.70
CA ALA A 438 8.02 10.92 -3.05
C ALA A 438 8.88 11.17 -1.80
N GLY A 439 8.80 10.26 -0.84
CA GLY A 439 9.78 10.18 0.24
C GLY A 439 11.10 9.58 -0.26
N VAL A 440 12.23 10.09 0.21
CA VAL A 440 13.56 9.63 -0.24
C VAL A 440 14.44 9.29 0.96
N VAL A 441 14.98 8.07 0.97
CA VAL A 441 15.84 7.55 2.05
C VAL A 441 17.13 7.00 1.47
N ARG A 442 18.28 7.38 2.03
CA ARG A 442 19.59 6.86 1.62
C ARG A 442 19.70 5.36 1.88
N VAL A 443 20.37 4.66 0.98
CA VAL A 443 20.91 3.36 1.28
C VAL A 443 22.22 3.56 2.03
N HIS A 444 22.21 3.28 3.34
CA HIS A 444 23.30 3.60 4.26
C HIS A 444 24.68 3.15 3.73
N GLY A 445 25.66 4.02 3.86
CA GLY A 445 27.04 3.74 3.40
C GLY A 445 27.28 3.82 1.90
N THR A 446 26.27 4.20 1.11
CA THR A 446 26.37 4.36 -0.35
C THR A 446 26.00 5.77 -0.81
N ARG A 447 26.07 6.03 -2.12
CA ARG A 447 25.49 7.24 -2.72
C ARG A 447 24.06 7.05 -3.23
N LYS A 448 23.54 5.82 -3.15
CA LYS A 448 22.18 5.49 -3.59
C LYS A 448 21.13 5.95 -2.59
N ALA A 449 19.92 6.20 -3.10
CA ALA A 449 18.73 6.38 -2.29
C ALA A 449 17.55 5.65 -2.91
N LEU A 450 16.59 5.23 -2.08
CA LEU A 450 15.30 4.73 -2.51
C LEU A 450 14.27 5.84 -2.41
N ALA A 451 13.49 5.99 -3.46
CA ALA A 451 12.30 6.84 -3.50
C ALA A 451 11.05 5.99 -3.33
N ILE A 452 10.10 6.46 -2.52
CA ILE A 452 8.94 5.69 -2.09
C ILE A 452 7.71 6.59 -2.21
N THR A 453 6.65 6.07 -2.86
CA THR A 453 5.37 6.76 -2.98
C THR A 453 4.19 5.83 -2.72
N THR A 454 3.02 6.41 -2.40
CA THR A 454 1.76 5.68 -2.30
C THR A 454 0.67 6.47 -3.02
N ASP A 455 0.00 5.84 -3.99
CA ASP A 455 -0.87 6.53 -4.94
C ASP A 455 -2.16 5.76 -5.25
N CYS A 456 -3.28 6.45 -5.26
CA CYS A 456 -4.54 5.99 -5.83
C CYS A 456 -5.57 7.12 -5.86
N THR A 457 -6.30 7.28 -6.95
CA THR A 457 -7.44 8.19 -7.06
C THR A 457 -8.76 7.39 -7.18
N PRO A 458 -9.40 7.02 -6.05
CA PRO A 458 -10.54 6.10 -6.05
C PRO A 458 -11.77 6.59 -6.84
N ARG A 459 -11.98 7.91 -6.93
CA ARG A 459 -13.05 8.49 -7.74
C ARG A 459 -12.89 8.22 -9.24
N TYR A 460 -11.65 8.10 -9.72
CA TYR A 460 -11.37 7.70 -11.10
C TYR A 460 -11.63 6.21 -11.31
N VAL A 461 -11.19 5.38 -10.36
CA VAL A 461 -11.43 3.93 -10.40
C VAL A 461 -12.94 3.64 -10.38
N TYR A 462 -13.72 4.38 -9.60
CA TYR A 462 -15.18 4.23 -9.61
C TYR A 462 -15.81 4.68 -10.95
N ALA A 463 -15.32 5.76 -11.53
CA ALA A 463 -15.86 6.27 -12.80
C ALA A 463 -15.53 5.36 -13.99
N ASP A 464 -14.32 4.83 -14.05
CA ASP A 464 -13.83 3.88 -15.03
C ASP A 464 -12.71 3.03 -14.39
N PRO A 465 -13.00 1.79 -13.94
CA PRO A 465 -12.01 0.99 -13.23
C PRO A 465 -10.74 0.70 -14.04
N TYR A 466 -10.87 0.56 -15.36
CA TYR A 466 -9.72 0.31 -16.23
C TYR A 466 -8.80 1.55 -16.33
N GLU A 467 -9.37 2.73 -16.59
CA GLU A 467 -8.59 3.97 -16.64
C GLU A 467 -8.03 4.34 -15.26
N GLY A 468 -8.84 4.19 -14.18
CA GLY A 468 -8.39 4.44 -12.82
C GLY A 468 -7.29 3.49 -12.36
N GLY A 469 -7.31 2.23 -12.80
CA GLY A 469 -6.22 1.27 -12.57
C GLY A 469 -4.93 1.67 -13.27
N LYS A 470 -5.00 2.13 -14.54
CA LYS A 470 -3.84 2.70 -15.25
C LYS A 470 -3.30 3.93 -14.53
N GLN A 471 -4.19 4.83 -14.12
CA GLN A 471 -3.83 6.09 -13.47
C GLN A 471 -3.05 5.85 -12.17
N ALA A 472 -3.47 4.92 -11.32
CA ALA A 472 -2.78 4.65 -10.06
C ALA A 472 -1.31 4.22 -10.27
N ILE A 473 -1.03 3.38 -11.27
CA ILE A 473 0.34 2.99 -11.65
C ILE A 473 1.11 4.16 -12.27
N ALA A 474 0.45 4.92 -13.16
CA ALA A 474 1.07 6.05 -13.85
C ALA A 474 1.43 7.19 -12.88
N GLU A 475 0.61 7.45 -11.87
CA GLU A 475 0.89 8.45 -10.85
C GLU A 475 2.09 8.05 -9.98
N ALA A 476 2.16 6.81 -9.52
CA ALA A 476 3.34 6.30 -8.82
C ALA A 476 4.61 6.43 -9.68
N TYR A 477 4.52 6.12 -10.97
CA TYR A 477 5.62 6.31 -11.92
C TYR A 477 6.04 7.78 -12.04
N ARG A 478 5.08 8.70 -12.20
CA ARG A 478 5.34 10.16 -12.29
C ARG A 478 6.02 10.70 -11.04
N ASN A 479 5.49 10.35 -9.86
CA ASN A 479 6.01 10.79 -8.58
C ASN A 479 7.47 10.37 -8.36
N LEU A 480 7.82 9.14 -8.72
CA LEU A 480 9.20 8.67 -8.66
C LEU A 480 10.09 9.41 -9.66
N CYS A 481 9.61 9.66 -10.89
CA CYS A 481 10.35 10.43 -11.89
C CYS A 481 10.58 11.88 -11.45
N ALA A 482 9.60 12.52 -10.78
CA ALA A 482 9.69 13.90 -10.31
C ALA A 482 10.84 14.14 -9.33
N VAL A 483 11.19 13.16 -8.51
CA VAL A 483 12.34 13.22 -7.60
C VAL A 483 13.67 12.74 -8.21
N GLY A 484 13.65 12.35 -9.50
CA GLY A 484 14.82 11.87 -10.24
C GLY A 484 15.09 10.37 -10.09
N ALA A 485 14.19 9.63 -9.46
CA ALA A 485 14.33 8.18 -9.31
C ALA A 485 13.99 7.44 -10.61
N ARG A 486 14.69 6.34 -10.86
CA ARG A 486 14.26 5.33 -11.82
C ARG A 486 13.24 4.41 -11.16
N PRO A 487 11.97 4.40 -11.61
CA PRO A 487 10.98 3.47 -11.12
C PRO A 487 11.44 2.03 -11.32
N LEU A 488 11.29 1.17 -10.31
CA LEU A 488 11.75 -0.22 -10.35
C LEU A 488 10.61 -1.23 -10.25
N ALA A 489 9.76 -1.09 -9.25
CA ALA A 489 8.65 -2.02 -9.04
C ALA A 489 7.59 -1.42 -8.12
N VAL A 490 6.40 -2.05 -8.12
CA VAL A 490 5.29 -1.68 -7.25
C VAL A 490 4.84 -2.84 -6.38
N THR A 491 4.25 -2.49 -5.25
CA THR A 491 3.36 -3.33 -4.46
C THR A 491 1.94 -2.79 -4.59
N ASN A 492 0.92 -3.64 -4.56
CA ASN A 492 -0.46 -3.20 -4.59
C ASN A 492 -1.21 -3.61 -3.32
N CYS A 493 -2.14 -2.78 -2.87
CA CYS A 493 -3.07 -3.10 -1.82
C CYS A 493 -4.49 -2.87 -2.33
N LEU A 494 -5.18 -3.95 -2.66
CA LEU A 494 -6.43 -3.95 -3.41
C LEU A 494 -7.62 -3.93 -2.47
N ASN A 495 -8.18 -2.73 -2.23
CA ASN A 495 -9.33 -2.56 -1.33
C ASN A 495 -10.62 -2.43 -2.14
N PHE A 496 -11.51 -3.41 -2.02
CA PHE A 496 -12.80 -3.45 -2.70
C PHE A 496 -13.90 -3.92 -1.75
N ALA A 497 -15.14 -3.67 -2.11
CA ALA A 497 -16.31 -4.13 -1.38
C ALA A 497 -16.57 -5.64 -1.61
N ASN A 498 -17.80 -6.12 -1.43
CA ASN A 498 -18.16 -7.53 -1.50
C ASN A 498 -18.03 -8.10 -2.95
N PRO A 499 -17.10 -9.04 -3.22
CA PRO A 499 -16.84 -9.57 -4.56
C PRO A 499 -17.93 -10.51 -5.09
N GLN A 500 -18.90 -10.88 -4.25
CA GLN A 500 -20.05 -11.68 -4.70
C GLN A 500 -21.01 -10.87 -5.56
N ARG A 501 -20.88 -9.55 -5.55
CA ARG A 501 -21.64 -8.61 -6.36
C ARG A 501 -20.93 -8.42 -7.71
N PRO A 502 -21.58 -8.73 -8.84
CA PRO A 502 -20.95 -8.66 -10.18
C PRO A 502 -20.38 -7.29 -10.54
N GLU A 503 -20.99 -6.21 -10.07
CA GLU A 503 -20.49 -4.84 -10.27
C GLU A 503 -19.21 -4.55 -9.49
N ILE A 504 -19.09 -5.09 -8.28
CA ILE A 504 -17.86 -4.95 -7.46
C ILE A 504 -16.75 -5.82 -8.03
N MET A 505 -17.08 -7.04 -8.45
CA MET A 505 -16.11 -7.90 -9.10
C MET A 505 -15.62 -7.28 -10.42
N ALA A 506 -16.47 -6.56 -11.16
CA ALA A 506 -16.09 -5.80 -12.35
C ALA A 506 -15.10 -4.67 -12.02
N GLN A 507 -15.30 -3.95 -10.91
CA GLN A 507 -14.33 -2.94 -10.44
C GLN A 507 -12.95 -3.57 -10.23
N LEU A 508 -12.87 -4.71 -9.55
CA LEU A 508 -11.60 -5.41 -9.30
C LEU A 508 -10.96 -5.87 -10.62
N VAL A 509 -11.71 -6.60 -11.46
CA VAL A 509 -11.17 -7.20 -12.69
C VAL A 509 -10.67 -6.13 -13.66
N HIS A 510 -11.48 -5.10 -13.92
CA HIS A 510 -11.09 -4.06 -14.87
C HIS A 510 -9.98 -3.14 -14.33
N ALA A 511 -9.92 -2.89 -13.02
CA ALA A 511 -8.78 -2.19 -12.41
C ALA A 511 -7.49 -2.99 -12.59
N LEU A 512 -7.52 -4.31 -12.34
CA LEU A 512 -6.36 -5.19 -12.56
C LEU A 512 -5.92 -5.23 -14.03
N GLU A 513 -6.86 -5.23 -14.99
CA GLU A 513 -6.53 -5.13 -16.41
C GLU A 513 -5.79 -3.82 -16.71
N GLY A 514 -6.31 -2.68 -16.23
CA GLY A 514 -5.68 -1.38 -16.42
C GLY A 514 -4.29 -1.29 -15.78
N MET A 515 -4.16 -1.76 -14.54
CA MET A 515 -2.88 -1.84 -13.82
C MET A 515 -1.87 -2.70 -14.59
N GLY A 516 -2.29 -3.87 -15.07
CA GLY A 516 -1.43 -4.77 -15.82
C GLY A 516 -0.90 -4.15 -17.12
N ASP A 517 -1.76 -3.41 -17.86
CA ASP A 517 -1.36 -2.72 -19.08
C ASP A 517 -0.38 -1.57 -18.77
N ALA A 518 -0.61 -0.82 -17.70
CA ALA A 518 0.30 0.24 -17.26
C ALA A 518 1.66 -0.30 -16.82
N CYS A 519 1.68 -1.35 -16.01
CA CYS A 519 2.92 -1.99 -15.57
C CYS A 519 3.76 -2.52 -16.75
N ARG A 520 3.11 -3.10 -17.77
CA ARG A 520 3.79 -3.56 -18.99
C ARG A 520 4.36 -2.41 -19.82
N ALA A 521 3.59 -1.35 -19.98
CA ALA A 521 3.99 -0.21 -20.80
C ALA A 521 5.10 0.64 -20.15
N LEU A 522 5.11 0.71 -18.83
CA LEU A 522 6.06 1.51 -18.04
C LEU A 522 7.27 0.70 -17.52
N ASP A 523 7.34 -0.60 -17.84
CA ASP A 523 8.35 -1.53 -17.32
C ASP A 523 8.46 -1.49 -15.79
N PHE A 524 7.29 -1.56 -15.13
CA PHE A 524 7.11 -1.31 -13.70
C PHE A 524 6.35 -2.46 -13.04
N PRO A 525 7.00 -3.64 -12.81
CA PRO A 525 6.35 -4.87 -12.39
C PRO A 525 5.77 -4.81 -10.96
N ILE A 526 4.75 -5.62 -10.72
CA ILE A 526 4.16 -5.82 -9.39
C ILE A 526 4.87 -6.99 -8.72
N VAL A 527 5.59 -6.74 -7.64
CA VAL A 527 6.43 -7.75 -6.96
C VAL A 527 5.84 -8.26 -5.65
N SER A 528 4.86 -7.57 -5.09
CA SER A 528 4.14 -7.98 -3.89
C SER A 528 2.75 -7.35 -3.84
N GLY A 529 1.94 -7.73 -2.88
CA GLY A 529 0.65 -7.09 -2.68
C GLY A 529 -0.23 -7.79 -1.66
N ASN A 530 -1.42 -7.21 -1.48
CA ASN A 530 -2.47 -7.69 -0.58
C ASN A 530 -3.84 -7.43 -1.21
N VAL A 531 -4.83 -8.25 -0.89
CA VAL A 531 -6.22 -8.05 -1.30
C VAL A 531 -7.11 -7.99 -0.07
N SER A 532 -7.82 -6.88 0.07
CA SER A 532 -8.82 -6.65 1.12
C SER A 532 -10.20 -6.50 0.46
N LEU A 533 -11.06 -7.45 0.68
CA LEU A 533 -12.43 -7.47 0.17
C LEU A 533 -13.44 -7.31 1.31
N TYR A 534 -14.73 -7.24 0.96
CA TYR A 534 -15.83 -7.05 1.92
C TYR A 534 -15.78 -5.72 2.70
N ASN A 535 -15.12 -4.69 2.14
CA ASN A 535 -15.10 -3.36 2.75
C ASN A 535 -16.45 -2.66 2.54
N GLU A 536 -17.46 -3.11 3.26
CA GLU A 536 -18.83 -2.59 3.30
C GLU A 536 -19.32 -2.51 4.73
N SER A 537 -20.18 -1.54 5.03
CA SER A 537 -20.81 -1.43 6.33
C SER A 537 -22.32 -1.34 6.23
N LYS A 538 -23.02 -2.11 7.06
CA LYS A 538 -24.47 -2.02 7.30
C LYS A 538 -24.79 -1.05 8.44
N ALA A 539 -23.80 -0.68 9.26
CA ALA A 539 -23.96 0.13 10.46
C ALA A 539 -24.38 1.60 10.21
N THR A 540 -24.22 2.09 8.98
CA THR A 540 -24.56 3.48 8.59
C THR A 540 -25.89 3.61 7.86
N GLY A 541 -26.80 2.65 8.04
CA GLY A 541 -28.13 2.68 7.39
C GLY A 541 -28.25 1.88 6.11
N GLY A 542 -27.29 1.01 5.83
CA GLY A 542 -27.35 -0.04 4.81
C GLY A 542 -26.51 0.19 3.56
N GLY A 543 -25.63 -0.76 3.28
CA GLY A 543 -25.08 -0.99 1.94
C GLY A 543 -24.07 0.04 1.40
N SER A 544 -23.35 0.76 2.25
CA SER A 544 -22.29 1.65 1.78
C SER A 544 -21.00 0.86 1.50
N ALA A 545 -20.80 0.51 0.24
CA ALA A 545 -19.52 0.05 -0.25
C ALA A 545 -18.50 1.21 -0.24
N ILE A 546 -17.25 0.91 0.07
CA ILE A 546 -16.16 1.87 -0.19
C ILE A 546 -16.04 2.17 -1.68
N LEU A 547 -15.36 3.26 -2.05
CA LEU A 547 -14.88 3.39 -3.42
C LEU A 547 -13.84 2.30 -3.71
N PRO A 548 -13.77 1.78 -4.95
CA PRO A 548 -12.72 0.85 -5.36
C PRO A 548 -11.35 1.54 -5.20
N THR A 549 -10.49 1.00 -4.34
CA THR A 549 -9.24 1.65 -3.94
C THR A 549 -8.06 0.69 -4.09
N PRO A 550 -7.57 0.46 -5.32
CA PRO A 550 -6.32 -0.25 -5.55
C PRO A 550 -5.14 0.67 -5.24
N ALA A 551 -4.75 0.76 -3.96
CA ALA A 551 -3.61 1.56 -3.54
C ALA A 551 -2.31 0.95 -4.06
N ILE A 552 -1.42 1.80 -4.59
CA ILE A 552 -0.13 1.41 -5.16
C ILE A 552 0.98 1.96 -4.27
N GLY A 553 1.94 1.12 -3.92
CA GLY A 553 3.20 1.53 -3.33
C GLY A 553 4.32 1.42 -4.38
N GLY A 554 4.87 2.55 -4.81
CA GLY A 554 5.95 2.59 -5.80
C GLY A 554 7.32 2.69 -5.14
N VAL A 555 8.31 1.96 -5.67
CA VAL A 555 9.71 2.05 -5.26
C VAL A 555 10.59 2.29 -6.47
N GLY A 556 11.45 3.31 -6.36
CA GLY A 556 12.44 3.66 -7.36
C GLY A 556 13.82 3.88 -6.74
N ILE A 557 14.86 3.91 -7.59
CA ILE A 557 16.23 4.14 -7.18
C ILE A 557 16.79 5.44 -7.73
N ILE A 558 17.52 6.16 -6.90
CA ILE A 558 18.37 7.28 -7.25
C ILE A 558 19.81 6.81 -7.07
N ASP A 559 20.58 6.73 -8.15
CA ASP A 559 21.96 6.22 -8.13
C ASP A 559 22.91 7.14 -7.37
N ASP A 560 22.65 8.45 -7.40
CA ASP A 560 23.38 9.46 -6.64
C ASP A 560 22.39 10.47 -6.02
N TYR A 561 22.17 10.36 -4.72
CA TYR A 561 21.24 11.21 -4.00
C TYR A 561 21.57 12.71 -4.05
N SER A 562 22.80 13.10 -4.41
CA SER A 562 23.13 14.51 -4.64
C SER A 562 22.42 15.11 -5.85
N ARG A 563 21.83 14.26 -6.71
CA ARG A 563 21.01 14.62 -7.87
C ARG A 563 19.51 14.54 -7.61
N MET A 564 19.10 14.21 -6.37
CA MET A 564 17.69 14.20 -5.99
C MET A 564 17.04 15.56 -6.26
N MET A 565 15.78 15.52 -6.74
CA MET A 565 15.01 16.72 -7.03
C MET A 565 13.91 16.94 -5.97
N THR A 566 13.54 18.19 -5.78
CA THR A 566 12.47 18.61 -4.86
C THR A 566 11.52 19.58 -5.56
N MET A 567 10.26 19.60 -5.11
CA MET A 567 9.19 20.37 -5.76
C MET A 567 9.26 21.89 -5.54
N GLY A 568 9.80 22.37 -4.41
CA GLY A 568 9.74 23.79 -4.07
C GLY A 568 10.53 24.69 -5.02
N PHE A 569 9.97 25.85 -5.40
CA PHE A 569 10.69 26.90 -6.14
C PHE A 569 11.95 27.30 -5.37
N LYS A 570 13.06 27.58 -6.09
CA LYS A 570 14.36 27.83 -5.47
C LYS A 570 14.94 29.21 -5.75
N ASN A 571 14.88 29.66 -7.01
CA ASN A 571 15.54 30.91 -7.39
C ASN A 571 14.55 31.87 -8.03
N ASP A 572 14.63 33.13 -7.62
CA ASP A 572 13.96 34.24 -8.29
C ASP A 572 14.50 34.37 -9.73
N GLY A 573 13.62 34.52 -10.70
CA GLY A 573 13.95 34.61 -12.12
C GLY A 573 13.96 33.27 -12.88
N ASP A 574 13.93 32.12 -12.23
CA ASP A 574 13.86 30.84 -12.94
C ASP A 574 12.62 30.80 -13.87
N ALA A 575 12.80 30.33 -15.10
CA ALA A 575 11.72 30.12 -16.04
C ALA A 575 10.90 28.89 -15.66
N ILE A 576 9.57 28.98 -15.69
CA ILE A 576 8.64 27.90 -15.41
C ILE A 576 8.18 27.28 -16.72
N TYR A 577 8.35 25.97 -16.86
CA TYR A 577 7.88 25.20 -18.02
C TYR A 577 6.85 24.15 -17.59
N LEU A 578 5.80 24.03 -18.42
CA LEU A 578 4.92 22.88 -18.44
C LEU A 578 5.52 21.84 -19.39
N VAL A 579 5.81 20.66 -18.88
CA VAL A 579 6.24 19.47 -19.64
C VAL A 579 5.05 18.53 -19.72
N ALA A 580 4.59 18.25 -20.94
CA ALA A 580 3.34 17.53 -21.16
C ALA A 580 3.39 16.80 -22.52
N PRO A 581 2.43 15.92 -22.83
CA PRO A 581 2.27 15.40 -24.19
C PRO A 581 2.12 16.50 -25.25
N ASP A 582 2.63 16.27 -26.47
CA ASP A 582 2.64 17.27 -27.58
C ASP A 582 1.24 17.84 -27.90
N PHE A 583 0.17 17.10 -27.64
CA PHE A 583 -1.17 17.61 -27.84
C PHE A 583 -1.52 18.80 -26.91
N TRP A 584 -0.80 18.98 -25.80
CA TRP A 584 -0.89 20.17 -24.95
C TRP A 584 -0.17 21.36 -25.58
N ALA A 585 0.91 21.12 -26.35
CA ALA A 585 1.56 22.17 -27.14
C ALA A 585 0.73 22.60 -28.36
N LYS A 586 -0.21 21.76 -28.78
CA LYS A 586 -1.21 22.04 -29.81
C LYS A 586 -2.60 22.01 -29.17
N PRO A 587 -3.05 23.13 -28.61
CA PRO A 587 -4.23 23.16 -27.75
C PRO A 587 -5.44 22.49 -28.41
N ASP A 588 -5.96 21.48 -27.76
CA ASP A 588 -7.24 20.84 -28.09
C ASP A 588 -8.12 20.90 -26.84
N PRO A 589 -8.98 21.92 -26.72
CA PRO A 589 -9.82 22.10 -25.55
C PRO A 589 -10.78 20.93 -25.29
N THR A 590 -10.98 20.05 -26.29
CA THR A 590 -11.79 18.84 -26.09
C THR A 590 -11.06 17.76 -25.27
N ARG A 591 -9.75 17.85 -25.12
CA ARG A 591 -8.92 16.93 -24.34
C ARG A 591 -8.70 17.35 -22.89
N SER A 592 -8.87 18.66 -22.58
CA SER A 592 -8.79 19.14 -21.20
C SER A 592 -9.87 18.50 -20.34
N HIS A 593 -9.45 17.81 -19.29
CA HIS A 593 -10.30 16.93 -18.52
C HIS A 593 -10.68 17.51 -17.15
N LEU A 594 -11.90 18.03 -17.05
CA LEU A 594 -12.50 18.51 -15.80
C LEU A 594 -13.41 17.49 -15.10
N GLY A 595 -13.78 16.40 -15.78
CA GLY A 595 -14.63 15.36 -15.22
C GLY A 595 -13.98 14.72 -13.99
N LYS A 596 -14.76 14.54 -12.91
CA LYS A 596 -14.25 14.00 -11.65
C LYS A 596 -13.07 14.77 -11.03
N SER A 597 -12.74 15.98 -11.51
CA SER A 597 -11.70 16.82 -10.93
C SER A 597 -12.08 17.34 -9.55
N ARG A 598 -11.09 17.64 -8.73
CA ARG A 598 -11.30 18.24 -7.39
C ARG A 598 -12.01 19.58 -7.49
N TRP A 599 -11.67 20.39 -8.50
CA TRP A 599 -12.36 21.66 -8.72
C TRP A 599 -13.86 21.47 -8.97
N LEU A 600 -14.22 20.53 -9.84
CA LEU A 600 -15.63 20.25 -10.13
C LEU A 600 -16.37 19.74 -8.89
N LEU A 601 -15.74 18.87 -8.11
CA LEU A 601 -16.30 18.31 -6.88
C LEU A 601 -16.38 19.33 -5.75
N ASP A 602 -15.26 19.98 -5.42
CA ASP A 602 -15.12 20.72 -4.17
C ASP A 602 -15.49 22.21 -4.33
N VAL A 603 -15.29 22.79 -5.51
CA VAL A 603 -15.67 24.19 -5.80
C VAL A 603 -17.09 24.27 -6.35
N MET A 604 -17.41 23.44 -7.33
CA MET A 604 -18.70 23.49 -8.03
C MET A 604 -19.78 22.61 -7.42
N GLY A 605 -19.42 21.67 -6.52
CA GLY A 605 -20.35 20.73 -5.89
C GLY A 605 -20.96 19.72 -6.89
N ARG A 606 -20.23 19.40 -7.97
CA ARG A 606 -20.69 18.53 -9.06
C ARG A 606 -19.84 17.28 -9.16
N ASP A 607 -20.48 16.12 -9.05
CA ASP A 607 -19.85 14.81 -9.24
C ASP A 607 -20.29 14.20 -10.59
N GLU A 608 -19.58 14.56 -11.65
CA GLU A 608 -19.88 14.13 -13.01
C GLU A 608 -18.62 14.09 -13.90
N GLY A 609 -18.76 13.58 -15.11
CA GLY A 609 -17.69 13.38 -16.05
C GLY A 609 -17.01 12.03 -15.86
N ARG A 610 -16.15 11.68 -16.79
CA ARG A 610 -15.37 10.43 -16.79
C ARG A 610 -14.00 10.63 -16.13
N ALA A 611 -13.33 9.54 -15.79
CA ALA A 611 -11.92 9.55 -15.40
C ALA A 611 -11.05 10.10 -16.55
N PRO A 612 -9.95 10.81 -16.25
CA PRO A 612 -9.02 11.27 -17.28
C PRO A 612 -8.40 10.07 -18.01
N PRO A 613 -8.33 10.09 -19.34
CA PRO A 613 -7.66 9.04 -20.10
C PRO A 613 -6.16 9.05 -19.83
N VAL A 614 -5.57 7.88 -19.70
CA VAL A 614 -4.13 7.70 -19.48
C VAL A 614 -3.48 7.21 -20.77
N ASP A 615 -2.61 8.04 -21.34
CA ASP A 615 -1.73 7.67 -22.45
C ASP A 615 -0.40 7.17 -21.90
N LEU A 616 -0.23 5.86 -21.86
CA LEU A 616 0.93 5.22 -21.25
C LEU A 616 2.24 5.49 -21.99
N GLN A 617 2.20 5.75 -23.31
CA GLN A 617 3.40 6.14 -24.05
C GLN A 617 3.82 7.57 -23.71
N ALA A 618 2.85 8.47 -23.54
CA ALA A 618 3.11 9.82 -23.07
C ALA A 618 3.66 9.82 -21.62
N GLU A 619 3.09 9.00 -20.71
CA GLU A 619 3.62 8.84 -19.35
C GLU A 619 5.07 8.40 -19.34
N LEU A 620 5.40 7.35 -20.11
CA LEU A 620 6.77 6.85 -20.24
C LEU A 620 7.70 7.94 -20.78
N GLY A 621 7.32 8.58 -21.89
CA GLY A 621 8.14 9.58 -22.57
C GLY A 621 8.40 10.82 -21.71
N VAL A 622 7.34 11.38 -21.09
CA VAL A 622 7.48 12.57 -20.24
C VAL A 622 8.31 12.27 -19.01
N GLY A 623 8.07 11.13 -18.36
CA GLY A 623 8.85 10.71 -17.19
C GLY A 623 10.35 10.51 -17.50
N LEU A 624 10.68 9.88 -18.64
CA LEU A 624 12.06 9.72 -19.08
C LEU A 624 12.77 11.07 -19.32
N ILE A 625 12.11 12.02 -19.99
CA ILE A 625 12.68 13.36 -20.21
C ILE A 625 12.91 14.10 -18.90
N VAL A 626 11.92 14.12 -18.00
CA VAL A 626 12.05 14.78 -16.70
C VAL A 626 13.25 14.23 -15.92
N ARG A 627 13.42 12.90 -15.89
CA ARG A 627 14.59 12.27 -15.26
C ARG A 627 15.90 12.66 -15.93
N ASN A 628 15.95 12.71 -17.27
CA ASN A 628 17.15 13.14 -18.00
C ASN A 628 17.52 14.58 -17.69
N LEU A 629 16.54 15.48 -17.61
CA LEU A 629 16.76 16.89 -17.24
C LEU A 629 17.31 17.02 -15.80
N ILE A 630 16.77 16.23 -14.86
CA ILE A 630 17.27 16.17 -13.48
C ILE A 630 18.71 15.63 -13.45
N ALA A 631 18.98 14.52 -14.13
CA ALA A 631 20.29 13.91 -14.19
C ALA A 631 21.36 14.83 -14.82
N ALA A 632 20.95 15.63 -15.82
CA ALA A 632 21.81 16.64 -16.44
C ALA A 632 22.03 17.89 -15.55
N GLY A 633 21.24 18.06 -14.49
CA GLY A 633 21.31 19.23 -13.60
C GLY A 633 20.78 20.52 -14.24
N LEU A 634 19.84 20.41 -15.17
CA LEU A 634 19.27 21.54 -15.94
C LEU A 634 17.97 22.09 -15.36
N VAL A 635 17.42 21.45 -14.34
CA VAL A 635 16.20 21.87 -13.66
C VAL A 635 16.45 22.09 -12.18
N ASN A 636 15.78 23.09 -11.61
CA ASN A 636 15.94 23.48 -10.21
C ASN A 636 14.81 22.97 -9.32
N ALA A 637 13.61 22.82 -9.84
CA ALA A 637 12.45 22.24 -9.17
C ALA A 637 11.63 21.44 -10.16
N VAL A 638 11.00 20.37 -9.69
CA VAL A 638 10.09 19.50 -10.46
C VAL A 638 8.93 19.11 -9.57
N HIS A 639 7.73 19.11 -10.13
CA HIS A 639 6.52 18.61 -9.48
C HIS A 639 5.56 18.04 -10.52
N ASP A 640 4.89 16.93 -10.22
CA ASP A 640 3.85 16.41 -11.09
C ASP A 640 2.57 17.25 -11.00
N ILE A 641 1.65 17.08 -11.95
CA ILE A 641 0.33 17.72 -11.91
C ILE A 641 -0.71 16.62 -11.73
N SER A 642 -1.39 16.65 -10.60
CA SER A 642 -2.39 15.66 -10.17
C SER A 642 -3.67 16.35 -9.67
N ASP A 643 -4.12 16.03 -8.45
CA ASP A 643 -5.32 16.58 -7.83
C ASP A 643 -5.34 18.11 -7.78
N GLY A 644 -6.39 18.72 -8.32
CA GLY A 644 -6.55 20.18 -8.37
C GLY A 644 -5.83 20.86 -9.54
N GLY A 645 -5.09 20.12 -10.36
CA GLY A 645 -4.48 20.58 -11.61
C GLY A 645 -3.30 21.55 -11.44
N LEU A 646 -3.00 22.29 -12.50
CA LEU A 646 -1.84 23.19 -12.56
C LEU A 646 -1.82 24.27 -11.47
N ALA A 647 -2.99 24.83 -11.13
CA ALA A 647 -3.07 25.89 -10.11
C ALA A 647 -2.62 25.40 -8.74
N VAL A 648 -3.05 24.18 -8.34
CA VAL A 648 -2.66 23.57 -7.07
C VAL A 648 -1.17 23.21 -7.09
N ALA A 649 -0.67 22.59 -8.16
CA ALA A 649 0.75 22.26 -8.28
C ALA A 649 1.66 23.50 -8.13
N LEU A 650 1.33 24.60 -8.78
CA LEU A 650 2.06 25.86 -8.66
C LEU A 650 1.99 26.45 -7.23
N ALA A 651 0.83 26.35 -6.58
CA ALA A 651 0.66 26.81 -5.20
C ALA A 651 1.51 25.97 -4.23
N GLU A 652 1.55 24.66 -4.38
CA GLU A 652 2.36 23.75 -3.57
C GLU A 652 3.86 24.02 -3.76
N MET A 653 4.32 24.19 -5.01
CA MET A 653 5.70 24.57 -5.31
C MET A 653 6.08 25.90 -4.67
N ALA A 654 5.19 26.88 -4.72
CA ALA A 654 5.42 28.20 -4.12
C ALA A 654 5.39 28.17 -2.59
N LEU A 655 4.45 27.46 -1.99
CA LEU A 655 4.38 27.28 -0.51
C LEU A 655 5.60 26.55 0.03
N LYS A 656 6.07 25.53 -0.69
CA LYS A 656 7.26 24.75 -0.31
C LYS A 656 8.54 25.55 -0.45
N GLY A 657 8.65 26.35 -1.52
CA GLY A 657 9.82 27.18 -1.79
C GLY A 657 9.83 28.53 -1.07
N GLY A 658 8.67 29.03 -0.65
CA GLY A 658 8.55 30.38 -0.07
C GLY A 658 8.71 31.50 -1.08
N ILE A 659 8.57 31.24 -2.38
CA ILE A 659 8.72 32.19 -3.48
C ILE A 659 7.49 32.04 -4.39
N GLY A 660 6.89 33.15 -4.81
CA GLY A 660 5.76 33.18 -5.71
C GLY A 660 6.12 32.91 -7.18
N ALA A 661 5.15 33.12 -8.05
CA ALA A 661 5.34 32.97 -9.48
C ALA A 661 4.39 33.88 -10.26
N THR A 662 4.89 34.44 -11.37
CA THR A 662 4.06 35.09 -12.39
C THR A 662 3.85 34.06 -13.50
N VAL A 663 2.58 33.71 -13.74
CA VAL A 663 2.21 32.64 -14.68
C VAL A 663 1.18 33.15 -15.70
N MET A 664 1.16 32.50 -16.86
CA MET A 664 0.28 32.90 -17.99
C MET A 664 -0.63 31.73 -18.34
N GLN A 665 -1.89 32.09 -18.60
CA GLN A 665 -2.86 31.13 -19.13
C GLN A 665 -2.70 31.00 -20.66
N ASP A 666 -2.76 29.80 -21.18
CA ASP A 666 -2.96 29.59 -22.61
C ASP A 666 -4.42 29.88 -22.97
N LYS A 667 -4.60 30.84 -23.88
CA LYS A 667 -5.91 31.31 -24.29
C LYS A 667 -6.71 30.30 -25.14
N ALA A 668 -6.10 29.21 -25.56
CA ALA A 668 -6.79 28.14 -26.26
C ALA A 668 -7.70 27.31 -25.33
N TYR A 669 -7.47 27.41 -24.01
CA TYR A 669 -8.26 26.76 -22.99
C TYR A 669 -9.12 27.75 -22.22
N THR A 670 -10.26 27.28 -21.71
CA THR A 670 -10.99 28.06 -20.70
C THR A 670 -10.16 28.14 -19.40
N PRO A 671 -10.37 29.17 -18.56
CA PRO A 671 -9.66 29.29 -17.30
C PRO A 671 -9.75 28.02 -16.44
N ALA A 672 -10.95 27.46 -16.29
CA ALA A 672 -11.15 26.23 -15.50
C ALA A 672 -10.37 25.04 -16.09
N GLN A 673 -10.39 24.88 -17.42
CA GLN A 673 -9.64 23.78 -18.07
C GLN A 673 -8.13 23.92 -17.88
N TRP A 674 -7.59 25.13 -18.05
CA TRP A 674 -6.17 25.37 -17.94
C TRP A 674 -5.64 25.18 -16.52
N TRP A 675 -6.32 25.79 -15.56
CA TRP A 675 -5.82 25.82 -14.19
C TRP A 675 -6.18 24.62 -13.36
N PHE A 676 -7.35 24.01 -13.58
CA PHE A 676 -7.91 22.96 -12.73
C PHE A 676 -8.14 21.62 -13.43
N GLY A 677 -7.76 21.51 -14.72
CA GLY A 677 -7.80 20.23 -15.43
C GLY A 677 -6.79 19.25 -14.84
N GLU A 678 -7.23 18.01 -14.61
CA GLU A 678 -6.41 16.93 -14.01
C GLU A 678 -5.93 15.92 -15.06
N ASP A 679 -5.64 16.41 -16.28
CA ASP A 679 -5.09 15.57 -17.34
C ASP A 679 -3.72 15.01 -16.93
N GLN A 680 -3.44 13.80 -17.39
CA GLN A 680 -2.31 12.99 -16.97
C GLN A 680 -1.02 13.32 -17.74
N ALA A 681 0.11 12.71 -17.36
CA ALA A 681 1.43 12.84 -17.98
C ALA A 681 1.98 14.28 -18.01
N ARG A 682 1.83 15.04 -16.92
CA ARG A 682 2.26 16.46 -16.88
C ARG A 682 3.13 16.77 -15.68
N TYR A 683 4.12 17.63 -15.89
CA TYR A 683 4.98 18.16 -14.82
C TYR A 683 5.18 19.66 -14.97
N VAL A 684 5.41 20.33 -13.85
CA VAL A 684 5.98 21.67 -13.79
C VAL A 684 7.47 21.53 -13.49
N VAL A 685 8.31 22.18 -14.30
CA VAL A 685 9.76 22.23 -14.04
C VAL A 685 10.24 23.68 -14.05
N THR A 686 11.29 23.99 -13.28
CA THR A 686 11.93 25.31 -13.31
C THR A 686 13.36 25.23 -13.83
N VAL A 687 13.74 26.20 -14.64
CA VAL A 687 15.03 26.24 -15.36
C VAL A 687 15.67 27.60 -15.16
N SER A 688 16.96 27.63 -14.81
CA SER A 688 17.73 28.87 -14.76
C SER A 688 17.84 29.49 -16.15
N ASP A 689 17.80 30.83 -16.24
CA ASP A 689 17.99 31.53 -17.54
C ASP A 689 19.31 31.16 -18.22
N THR A 690 20.35 30.79 -17.45
CA THR A 690 21.64 30.36 -17.99
C THR A 690 21.62 28.98 -18.64
N ASP A 691 20.65 28.15 -18.29
CA ASP A 691 20.56 26.76 -18.71
C ASP A 691 19.49 26.50 -19.79
N ILE A 692 18.74 27.55 -20.20
CA ILE A 692 17.64 27.45 -21.17
C ILE A 692 18.13 26.87 -22.52
N ASP A 693 19.30 27.28 -23.02
CA ASP A 693 19.82 26.75 -24.28
C ASP A 693 20.18 25.26 -24.18
N ALA A 694 20.79 24.83 -23.08
CA ALA A 694 21.12 23.42 -22.84
C ALA A 694 19.84 22.59 -22.58
N PHE A 695 18.88 23.15 -21.85
CA PHE A 695 17.56 22.58 -21.65
C PHE A 695 16.87 22.34 -23.00
N ASN A 696 16.80 23.35 -23.87
CA ASN A 696 16.20 23.23 -25.20
C ASN A 696 16.95 22.23 -26.10
N ALA A 697 18.27 22.07 -25.95
CA ALA A 697 19.04 21.10 -26.70
C ALA A 697 18.65 19.65 -26.35
N ILE A 698 18.52 19.32 -25.07
CA ILE A 698 18.03 17.98 -24.64
C ILE A 698 16.63 17.73 -25.19
N LEU A 699 15.78 18.76 -25.21
CA LEU A 699 14.42 18.64 -25.74
C LEU A 699 14.42 18.38 -27.26
N ALA A 700 15.33 19.01 -27.99
CA ALA A 700 15.45 18.88 -29.45
C ALA A 700 16.04 17.53 -29.87
N GLU A 701 16.97 16.99 -29.07
CA GLU A 701 17.58 15.68 -29.31
C GLU A 701 16.59 14.54 -29.04
N GLY A 702 15.59 14.77 -28.15
CA GLY A 702 14.60 13.78 -27.70
C GLY A 702 15.24 12.52 -27.10
N PRO A 703 14.48 11.71 -26.32
CA PRO A 703 14.96 10.35 -26.02
C PRO A 703 14.99 9.54 -27.32
N GLU A 704 15.88 8.56 -27.41
CA GLU A 704 16.04 7.65 -28.57
C GLU A 704 14.80 6.76 -28.87
N SER A 705 13.63 7.08 -28.29
CA SER A 705 12.39 6.33 -28.43
C SER A 705 11.29 7.11 -29.18
N GLU A 706 10.42 6.38 -29.89
CA GLU A 706 9.23 6.96 -30.56
C GLU A 706 8.32 7.75 -29.58
N ALA A 707 8.34 7.40 -28.29
CA ALA A 707 7.60 8.10 -27.24
C ALA A 707 8.01 9.57 -27.07
N ALA A 708 9.24 9.94 -27.43
CA ALA A 708 9.74 11.31 -27.32
C ALA A 708 9.14 12.29 -28.32
N SER A 709 8.71 11.83 -29.47
CA SER A 709 8.04 12.68 -30.47
C SER A 709 6.66 13.16 -30.01
N LEU A 710 6.17 12.65 -28.88
CA LEU A 710 4.87 12.95 -28.32
C LEU A 710 4.91 14.02 -27.21
N ILE A 711 6.08 14.64 -26.93
CA ILE A 711 6.28 15.52 -25.78
C ILE A 711 6.34 16.98 -26.21
N GLY A 712 5.59 17.82 -25.53
CA GLY A 712 5.54 19.26 -25.68
C GLY A 712 6.13 19.98 -24.46
N PHE A 713 6.69 21.16 -24.71
CA PHE A 713 7.24 22.04 -23.68
C PHE A 713 6.71 23.44 -23.88
N GLN A 714 6.16 24.02 -22.83
CA GLN A 714 5.62 25.37 -22.89
C GLN A 714 6.14 26.20 -21.73
N ARG A 715 6.83 27.31 -22.03
CA ARG A 715 7.12 28.29 -20.99
C ARG A 715 5.82 28.94 -20.54
N ILE A 716 5.47 28.79 -19.27
CA ILE A 716 4.22 29.28 -18.69
C ILE A 716 4.43 30.43 -17.71
N GLY A 717 5.67 30.75 -17.33
CA GLY A 717 5.89 31.81 -16.36
C GLY A 717 7.33 31.96 -15.90
N THR A 718 7.46 32.66 -14.79
CA THR A 718 8.73 32.93 -14.11
C THR A 718 8.52 32.91 -12.61
N VAL A 719 9.43 32.28 -11.88
CA VAL A 719 9.48 32.28 -10.40
C VAL A 719 9.80 33.67 -9.91
N GLY A 720 9.08 34.14 -8.90
CA GLY A 720 9.36 35.43 -8.25
C GLY A 720 8.16 36.05 -7.58
N GLY A 721 8.42 36.99 -6.70
CA GLY A 721 7.40 37.69 -5.93
C GLY A 721 6.85 36.87 -4.74
N GLU A 722 5.73 37.36 -4.21
CA GLU A 722 5.09 36.81 -3.01
C GLU A 722 3.65 36.35 -3.26
N ALA A 723 3.31 36.05 -4.50
CA ALA A 723 1.97 35.61 -4.90
C ALA A 723 1.99 34.58 -6.03
N VAL A 724 0.94 33.81 -6.17
CA VAL A 724 0.63 32.92 -7.30
C VAL A 724 -0.81 33.14 -7.71
N LEU A 725 -1.06 33.35 -9.01
CA LEU A 725 -2.42 33.62 -9.53
C LEU A 725 -3.13 34.78 -8.80
N ASP A 726 -2.38 35.83 -8.50
CA ASP A 726 -2.83 37.02 -7.75
C ASP A 726 -3.22 36.74 -6.28
N VAL A 727 -2.94 35.55 -5.75
CA VAL A 727 -3.15 35.18 -4.34
C VAL A 727 -1.82 35.26 -3.60
N ALA A 728 -1.78 36.03 -2.51
CA ALA A 728 -0.58 36.13 -1.67
C ALA A 728 -0.22 34.77 -1.03
N LEU A 729 1.07 34.47 -0.92
CA LEU A 729 1.56 33.25 -0.28
C LEU A 729 1.12 33.12 1.19
N SER A 730 0.94 34.25 1.88
CA SER A 730 0.38 34.28 3.24
C SER A 730 -1.04 33.72 3.30
N ASP A 731 -1.87 34.10 2.33
CA ASP A 731 -3.28 33.69 2.25
C ASP A 731 -3.40 32.24 1.82
N LEU A 732 -2.57 31.79 0.83
CA LEU A 732 -2.46 30.40 0.44
C LEU A 732 -2.05 29.51 1.61
N ARG A 733 -1.05 29.95 2.39
CA ARG A 733 -0.59 29.20 3.58
C ARG A 733 -1.67 29.14 4.65
N ALA A 734 -2.32 30.26 4.93
CA ALA A 734 -3.40 30.32 5.89
C ALA A 734 -4.56 29.38 5.51
N ALA A 735 -4.96 29.37 4.23
CA ALA A 735 -5.98 28.46 3.73
C ALA A 735 -5.56 26.99 3.81
N ASN A 736 -4.30 26.68 3.44
CA ASN A 736 -3.79 25.32 3.41
C ASN A 736 -3.59 24.71 4.80
N ASP A 737 -3.12 25.50 5.79
CA ASP A 737 -2.87 25.02 7.15
C ASP A 737 -4.13 25.00 8.04
N HIS A 738 -5.24 25.63 7.62
CA HIS A 738 -6.41 25.87 8.46
C HIS A 738 -7.17 24.61 8.86
N PHE A 739 -7.44 23.71 7.91
CA PHE A 739 -8.39 22.61 8.10
C PHE A 739 -8.06 21.71 9.31
N PHE A 740 -6.87 21.13 9.35
CA PHE A 740 -6.50 20.21 10.43
C PHE A 740 -6.33 20.91 11.77
N ALA A 741 -5.82 22.15 11.79
CA ALA A 741 -5.69 22.92 13.01
C ALA A 741 -7.04 23.19 13.66
N GLU A 742 -8.03 23.61 12.88
CA GLU A 742 -9.38 23.84 13.40
C GLU A 742 -10.10 22.53 13.73
N TRP A 743 -10.05 21.53 12.84
CA TRP A 743 -10.80 20.30 13.00
C TRP A 743 -10.30 19.43 14.14
N MET A 744 -8.98 19.40 14.40
CA MET A 744 -8.39 18.50 15.41
C MET A 744 -8.17 19.15 16.77
N GLU A 745 -7.99 20.47 16.82
CA GLU A 745 -7.70 21.24 18.04
C GLU A 745 -8.91 22.05 18.57
N GLY A 746 -9.90 22.30 17.72
CA GLY A 746 -11.17 22.96 18.08
C GLY A 746 -12.15 21.98 18.70
#